data_d5e5bd0480189c8b0eb939fab9954cb0
#
_entry.id   d5e5bd0480189c8b0eb939fab9954cb0
#
_cell.length_a   1.000
_cell.length_b   1.000
_cell.length_c   1.000
_cell.angle_alpha   90.00
_cell.angle_beta   90.00
_cell.angle_gamma   90.00
#
_symmetry.space_group_name_H-M   'P 1'
#
loop_
_entity.id
_entity.type
_entity.pdbx_description
1 polymer ?
#
loop_
_entity_poly.entity_id
_entity_poly.type
_entity_poly.pdbx_seq_one_letter_code
_entity_poly.pdbx_strand_id
1 'polypeptide(L)'
;MSRLPALATAAVLAIAPTSYAAPAAAPPPAAKPPPISVAAAPIFGQDAPVGSGWYDVLVRVDNPQATAQKGVLELRVSQPWDNERPFVSRAPYNVPAGKTAYVRLLAHSLPEGGSGEVHVKARDDKGAELLDVPVPVNTADLPVLVDVHEPSRLSVALRGWPASIRYSPTPTAWGYGSTPGIGFAAPSFDRATGDPLLPERKAGYGGVAAVLMPTDVLTRLQGDALDALVSWVAGGGTLALVPMRPEDLRNPTVAALAGGEPHPIPTPPALLALPTIPRPSGTGITVPPVIEPEDEGIGFEGETGASFQLLPTAPAHGRRGPFLPISTSRRGGSLGPRPATVAKMSGYEGGSLVQTAHGATSTYGLGEVVFLSYDPSQAPGVDDPWVQGRVASLVEHAWERRANIAFPPGSIPKHSWRTDEMRRSLDPNENFRPGLGFAAIVLAIYSVVVGPITFMRSRKKGDPLLPLRWAPVWSAAAFGAIVIAGLAVKGWTGRSRRMSLVEIGAGFTRGTIRRYRGFFTSETRALKVGATDAASVLDVVTGDGVLRPRSSLAVDRDGVALDEITSLPWQTLVVREDGHVDLPGSIAVLDTGGSGIDVVNHTGKVLKDVVVYVPGDAAHYFAAIPDGGTVSAASGTVLFTSATRRAGSAGSRIVHTLDVTTLASPVLDEVTRDRMEATWRPVESAADESVDWWPDDAPVVLAELDGADHPRTDSGLRVESDKVLLRVVGYGGAR
;
A
#
# COMPACT_ATOMS: atom_id res chain seq x y z
N MET A 1 -60.82 16.59 36.70
CA MET A 1 -60.66 16.94 38.12
C MET A 1 -59.21 17.38 38.26
N SER A 2 -58.98 18.69 38.14
CA SER A 2 -58.72 19.71 39.19
C SER A 2 -57.53 19.30 40.08
N ARG A 3 -56.43 20.01 40.12
CA ARG A 3 -56.22 21.36 40.66
C ARG A 3 -54.73 21.79 40.41
N LEU A 4 -54.54 22.98 39.89
CA LEU A 4 -53.39 23.84 40.24
C LEU A 4 -53.54 24.35 41.69
N PRO A 5 -52.47 24.71 42.36
CA PRO A 5 -52.18 26.11 42.62
C PRO A 5 -50.66 26.40 42.64
N ALA A 6 -50.18 27.52 42.50
CA ALA A 6 -50.28 28.87 42.94
C ALA A 6 -48.86 29.49 42.83
N LEU A 7 -48.78 30.65 42.23
CA LEU A 7 -47.58 31.54 42.22
C LEU A 7 -47.11 31.90 43.61
N ALA A 8 -45.80 31.87 43.84
CA ALA A 8 -45.11 32.62 44.91
C ALA A 8 -44.05 33.49 44.27
N THR A 9 -44.34 34.79 44.23
CA THR A 9 -43.44 35.86 43.84
C THR A 9 -42.41 36.08 44.98
N ALA A 10 -41.15 35.74 44.76
CA ALA A 10 -40.09 36.09 45.68
C ALA A 10 -39.32 37.28 45.10
N ALA A 11 -39.40 38.40 45.80
CA ALA A 11 -38.59 39.59 45.54
C ALA A 11 -37.13 39.33 45.96
N VAL A 12 -36.21 39.30 45.02
CA VAL A 12 -34.79 39.18 45.30
C VAL A 12 -34.24 40.60 45.43
N LEU A 13 -33.84 40.98 46.61
CA LEU A 13 -33.04 42.14 46.89
C LEU A 13 -31.66 41.97 46.21
N ALA A 14 -31.33 42.83 45.28
CA ALA A 14 -30.01 42.95 44.67
C ALA A 14 -29.05 43.60 45.65
N ILE A 15 -28.24 42.79 46.33
CA ILE A 15 -27.06 43.26 47.05
C ILE A 15 -25.93 43.26 46.06
N ALA A 16 -25.48 44.44 45.63
CA ALA A 16 -24.31 44.62 44.77
C ALA A 16 -23.07 44.15 45.50
N PRO A 17 -22.34 43.15 44.96
CA PRO A 17 -21.04 42.79 45.56
C PRO A 17 -20.02 43.87 45.20
N THR A 18 -19.45 44.48 46.21
CA THR A 18 -18.22 45.28 46.10
C THR A 18 -17.11 44.37 45.59
N SER A 19 -16.77 44.53 44.28
CA SER A 19 -15.63 43.82 43.68
C SER A 19 -14.34 44.26 44.34
N TYR A 20 -13.85 43.47 45.26
CA TYR A 20 -12.44 43.52 45.62
C TYR A 20 -11.65 43.05 44.42
N ALA A 21 -10.93 43.99 43.73
CA ALA A 21 -9.97 43.66 42.69
C ALA A 21 -8.89 42.76 43.35
N ALA A 22 -8.94 41.47 43.05
CA ALA A 22 -7.86 40.56 43.38
C ALA A 22 -6.56 41.11 42.73
N PRO A 23 -5.43 41.10 43.46
CA PRO A 23 -4.16 41.54 42.90
C PRO A 23 -3.91 40.69 41.61
N ALA A 24 -3.60 41.35 40.52
CA ALA A 24 -3.29 40.70 39.26
C ALA A 24 -2.24 39.62 39.52
N ALA A 25 -2.60 38.36 39.26
CA ALA A 25 -1.67 37.26 39.37
C ALA A 25 -0.43 37.60 38.53
N ALA A 26 0.75 37.48 39.14
CA ALA A 26 1.99 37.71 38.41
C ALA A 26 1.98 36.82 37.14
N PRO A 27 2.39 37.36 35.99
CA PRO A 27 2.43 36.57 34.76
C PRO A 27 3.23 35.28 35.02
N PRO A 28 2.75 34.14 34.57
CA PRO A 28 3.48 32.90 34.75
C PRO A 28 4.92 33.07 34.24
N PRO A 29 5.93 32.52 34.91
CA PRO A 29 7.30 32.62 34.45
C PRO A 29 7.39 32.17 33.01
N ALA A 30 8.07 32.95 32.19
CA ALA A 30 8.24 32.63 30.75
C ALA A 30 8.79 31.20 30.64
N ALA A 31 8.06 30.35 29.93
CA ALA A 31 8.46 28.96 29.71
C ALA A 31 9.87 28.96 29.11
N LYS A 32 10.77 28.19 29.70
CA LYS A 32 12.14 28.06 29.19
C LYS A 32 12.04 27.55 27.72
N PRO A 33 12.71 28.20 26.77
CA PRO A 33 12.61 27.78 25.38
C PRO A 33 13.05 26.31 25.26
N PRO A 34 12.38 25.52 24.40
CA PRO A 34 12.72 24.13 24.22
C PRO A 34 14.19 23.98 23.75
N PRO A 35 14.88 22.89 24.13
CA PRO A 35 16.29 22.69 23.81
C PRO A 35 16.55 22.48 22.30
N ILE A 36 15.52 22.12 21.54
CA ILE A 36 15.55 21.89 20.09
C ILE A 36 14.37 22.60 19.42
N SER A 37 14.46 22.86 18.13
CA SER A 37 13.31 23.20 17.30
C SER A 37 13.06 22.09 16.29
N VAL A 38 11.79 21.82 16.01
CA VAL A 38 11.35 20.76 15.12
C VAL A 38 10.38 21.33 14.08
N ALA A 39 10.64 21.02 12.82
CA ALA A 39 9.72 21.27 11.72
C ALA A 39 9.49 19.96 10.97
N ALA A 40 8.24 19.65 10.66
CA ALA A 40 7.87 18.40 10.00
C ALA A 40 6.90 18.67 8.84
N ALA A 41 7.10 17.94 7.75
CA ALA A 41 6.23 17.97 6.58
C ALA A 41 6.31 16.64 5.82
N PRO A 42 5.31 16.25 5.01
CA PRO A 42 5.47 15.20 4.02
C PRO A 42 6.70 15.47 3.14
N ILE A 43 7.45 14.44 2.77
CA ILE A 43 8.74 14.58 2.09
C ILE A 43 8.65 15.33 0.76
N PHE A 44 7.51 15.24 0.10
CA PHE A 44 7.21 15.93 -1.17
C PHE A 44 6.44 17.25 -1.00
N GLY A 45 6.39 17.79 0.22
CA GLY A 45 5.78 19.07 0.53
C GLY A 45 4.37 18.97 1.13
N GLN A 46 3.95 20.05 1.79
CA GLN A 46 2.68 20.11 2.54
C GLN A 46 1.44 20.05 1.66
N ASP A 47 1.51 20.59 0.45
CA ASP A 47 0.40 20.65 -0.49
C ASP A 47 0.31 19.39 -1.36
N ALA A 48 1.34 18.56 -1.33
CA ALA A 48 1.40 17.34 -2.13
C ALA A 48 0.41 16.29 -1.59
N PRO A 49 -0.44 15.71 -2.45
CA PRO A 49 -1.26 14.58 -2.06
C PRO A 49 -0.38 13.39 -1.66
N VAL A 50 -0.66 12.78 -0.53
CA VAL A 50 0.05 11.55 -0.10
C VAL A 50 -0.62 10.28 -0.61
N GLY A 51 -1.86 10.40 -1.11
CA GLY A 51 -2.65 9.26 -1.58
C GLY A 51 -2.99 8.26 -0.48
N SER A 52 -3.38 7.06 -0.90
CA SER A 52 -3.59 5.92 0.00
C SER A 52 -2.29 5.12 0.11
N GLY A 53 -1.90 4.77 1.33
CA GLY A 53 -0.73 3.93 1.60
C GLY A 53 0.37 4.61 2.40
N TRP A 54 1.60 4.17 2.17
CA TRP A 54 2.77 4.66 2.88
C TRP A 54 3.31 5.97 2.30
N TYR A 55 3.78 6.86 3.17
CA TYR A 55 4.52 8.06 2.79
C TYR A 55 5.55 8.42 3.86
N ASP A 56 6.58 9.16 3.48
CA ASP A 56 7.59 9.66 4.41
C ASP A 56 7.23 11.06 4.91
N VAL A 57 7.42 11.27 6.20
CA VAL A 57 7.43 12.60 6.82
C VAL A 57 8.87 12.98 7.12
N LEU A 58 9.33 14.05 6.48
CA LEU A 58 10.64 14.62 6.73
C LEU A 58 10.58 15.52 7.95
N VAL A 59 11.37 15.19 8.95
CA VAL A 59 11.48 15.96 10.19
C VAL A 59 12.86 16.62 10.25
N ARG A 60 12.86 17.94 10.24
CA ARG A 60 14.06 18.74 10.47
C ARG A 60 14.16 19.05 11.95
N VAL A 61 15.28 18.70 12.58
CA VAL A 61 15.60 18.98 13.99
C VAL A 61 16.80 19.92 14.04
N ASP A 62 16.59 21.12 14.54
CA ASP A 62 17.67 22.09 14.75
C ASP A 62 18.04 22.10 16.22
N ASN A 63 19.34 21.99 16.52
CA ASN A 63 19.87 22.06 17.87
C ASN A 63 20.65 23.38 18.07
N PRO A 64 20.05 24.41 18.70
CA PRO A 64 20.74 25.67 18.96
C PRO A 64 21.67 25.59 20.17
N GLN A 65 21.68 24.47 20.92
CA GLN A 65 22.46 24.32 22.14
C GLN A 65 23.95 24.03 21.86
N ALA A 66 24.79 24.32 22.85
CA ALA A 66 26.20 24.00 22.80
C ALA A 66 26.55 22.52 23.02
N THR A 67 25.55 21.70 23.36
CA THR A 67 25.66 20.26 23.60
C THR A 67 24.84 19.47 22.59
N ALA A 68 25.31 18.26 22.25
CA ALA A 68 24.54 17.37 21.40
C ALA A 68 23.21 16.98 22.07
N GLN A 69 22.15 16.96 21.27
CA GLN A 69 20.82 16.56 21.71
C GLN A 69 20.45 15.20 21.10
N LYS A 70 19.96 14.29 21.93
CA LYS A 70 19.57 12.93 21.54
C LYS A 70 18.18 12.64 22.07
N GLY A 71 17.48 11.77 21.36
CA GLY A 71 16.16 11.33 21.77
C GLY A 71 15.46 10.52 20.68
N VAL A 72 14.13 10.50 20.77
CA VAL A 72 13.25 9.78 19.85
C VAL A 72 12.21 10.73 19.28
N LEU A 73 12.04 10.71 17.98
CA LEU A 73 10.89 11.29 17.29
C LEU A 73 9.80 10.23 17.20
N GLU A 74 8.59 10.61 17.56
CA GLU A 74 7.40 9.76 17.51
C GLU A 74 6.37 10.45 16.63
N LEU A 75 6.08 9.86 15.46
CA LEU A 75 4.99 10.26 14.59
C LEU A 75 3.73 9.51 14.99
N ARG A 76 2.63 10.22 15.13
CA ARG A 76 1.29 9.66 15.40
C ARG A 76 0.33 10.06 14.29
N VAL A 77 -0.38 9.07 13.75
CA VAL A 77 -1.51 9.28 12.86
C VAL A 77 -2.74 8.78 13.58
N SER A 78 -3.63 9.70 13.94
CA SER A 78 -4.87 9.38 14.66
C SER A 78 -6.07 9.56 13.73
N GLN A 79 -7.05 8.69 13.88
CA GLN A 79 -8.36 8.84 13.24
C GLN A 79 -9.29 9.65 14.14
N PRO A 80 -10.18 10.48 13.60
CA PRO A 80 -11.11 11.27 14.41
C PRO A 80 -12.00 10.42 15.33
N TRP A 81 -12.27 9.18 14.96
CA TRP A 81 -13.13 8.24 15.69
C TRP A 81 -12.36 7.19 16.51
N ASP A 82 -11.04 7.06 16.35
CA ASP A 82 -10.20 6.13 17.13
C ASP A 82 -8.87 6.76 17.53
N ASN A 83 -8.92 7.69 18.49
CA ASN A 83 -7.74 8.30 19.08
C ASN A 83 -7.02 7.38 20.08
N GLU A 84 -7.64 6.29 20.51
CA GLU A 84 -7.06 5.39 21.49
C GLU A 84 -5.97 4.49 20.91
N ARG A 85 -5.99 4.28 19.58
CA ARG A 85 -5.09 3.36 18.88
C ARG A 85 -4.49 3.99 17.62
N PRO A 86 -3.73 5.08 17.77
CA PRO A 86 -3.08 5.72 16.64
C PRO A 86 -2.08 4.77 15.99
N PHE A 87 -1.84 4.97 14.70
CA PHE A 87 -0.62 4.46 14.09
C PHE A 87 0.57 5.24 14.66
N VAL A 88 1.59 4.54 15.13
CA VAL A 88 2.78 5.15 15.73
C VAL A 88 4.02 4.68 14.99
N SER A 89 4.86 5.63 14.58
CA SER A 89 6.19 5.37 14.02
C SER A 89 7.24 6.11 14.83
N ARG A 90 8.38 5.47 15.12
CA ARG A 90 9.45 6.02 15.95
C ARG A 90 10.80 5.91 15.26
N ALA A 91 11.61 6.97 15.34
CA ALA A 91 12.99 6.96 14.91
C ALA A 91 13.88 7.72 15.91
N PRO A 92 15.11 7.26 16.16
CA PRO A 92 16.05 7.98 17.01
C PRO A 92 16.60 9.21 16.29
N TYR A 93 16.87 10.28 17.06
CA TYR A 93 17.63 11.41 16.56
C TYR A 93 18.87 11.68 17.40
N ASN A 94 19.93 12.17 16.76
CA ASN A 94 21.15 12.63 17.40
C ASN A 94 21.67 13.85 16.64
N VAL A 95 21.52 15.03 17.24
CA VAL A 95 21.86 16.30 16.58
C VAL A 95 23.04 16.94 17.33
N PRO A 96 24.21 17.07 16.70
CA PRO A 96 25.38 17.75 17.29
C PRO A 96 25.06 19.21 17.66
N ALA A 97 25.88 19.78 18.53
CA ALA A 97 25.78 21.16 18.94
C ALA A 97 25.77 22.13 17.75
N GLY A 98 24.79 23.04 17.71
CA GLY A 98 24.66 24.05 16.65
C GLY A 98 24.40 23.51 15.25
N LYS A 99 23.96 22.23 15.12
CA LYS A 99 23.70 21.58 13.82
C LYS A 99 22.23 21.26 13.61
N THR A 100 21.90 20.99 12.35
CA THR A 100 20.62 20.48 11.90
C THR A 100 20.76 19.03 11.51
N ALA A 101 19.75 18.20 11.80
CA ALA A 101 19.59 16.85 11.28
C ALA A 101 18.23 16.69 10.62
N TYR A 102 18.20 15.83 9.60
CA TYR A 102 16.97 15.41 8.94
C TYR A 102 16.70 13.94 9.30
N VAL A 103 15.49 13.68 9.76
CA VAL A 103 15.03 12.33 10.12
C VAL A 103 13.78 12.02 9.30
N ARG A 104 13.71 10.84 8.72
CA ARG A 104 12.53 10.37 8.00
C ARG A 104 11.72 9.45 8.88
N LEU A 105 10.44 9.74 9.01
CA LEU A 105 9.47 8.91 9.70
C LEU A 105 8.48 8.36 8.68
N LEU A 106 8.23 7.07 8.75
CA LEU A 106 7.21 6.44 7.93
C LEU A 106 5.83 6.74 8.51
N ALA A 107 4.92 7.16 7.67
CA ALA A 107 3.52 7.32 7.98
C ALA A 107 2.67 6.44 7.04
N HIS A 108 1.52 6.04 7.51
CA HIS A 108 0.56 5.30 6.74
C HIS A 108 -0.75 6.08 6.69
N SER A 109 -1.25 6.39 5.48
CA SER A 109 -2.59 6.97 5.32
C SER A 109 -3.62 5.92 5.68
N LEU A 110 -4.53 6.28 6.59
CA LEU A 110 -5.56 5.36 7.05
C LEU A 110 -6.63 5.17 5.98
N PRO A 111 -7.13 3.92 5.78
CA PRO A 111 -7.90 3.56 4.58
C PRO A 111 -9.29 4.21 4.47
N GLU A 112 -9.78 4.88 5.47
CA GLU A 112 -11.16 5.37 5.50
C GLU A 112 -11.33 6.85 5.11
N GLY A 113 -10.36 7.45 4.40
CA GLY A 113 -10.53 8.77 3.76
C GLY A 113 -10.77 9.94 4.72
N GLY A 114 -10.57 9.75 6.01
CA GLY A 114 -10.64 10.81 7.00
C GLY A 114 -9.32 11.56 7.06
N SER A 115 -9.38 12.89 7.16
CA SER A 115 -8.23 13.71 7.50
C SER A 115 -7.79 13.36 8.93
N GLY A 116 -6.97 12.31 9.06
CA GLY A 116 -6.35 11.99 10.33
C GLY A 116 -5.45 13.13 10.78
N GLU A 117 -5.43 13.40 12.07
CA GLU A 117 -4.46 14.32 12.62
C GLU A 117 -3.10 13.63 12.69
N VAL A 118 -2.10 14.26 12.06
CA VAL A 118 -0.72 13.78 12.07
C VAL A 118 0.10 14.68 12.96
N HIS A 119 0.76 14.11 13.95
CA HIS A 119 1.59 14.81 14.91
C HIS A 119 2.97 14.19 14.99
N VAL A 120 4.00 15.03 15.12
CA VAL A 120 5.36 14.61 15.44
C VAL A 120 5.72 15.11 16.84
N LYS A 121 5.97 14.17 17.74
CA LYS A 121 6.43 14.42 19.10
C LYS A 121 7.92 14.18 19.20
N ALA A 122 8.64 15.15 19.73
CA ALA A 122 10.05 14.96 20.09
C ALA A 122 10.15 14.64 21.56
N ARG A 123 10.87 13.58 21.90
CA ARG A 123 11.17 13.15 23.26
C ARG A 123 12.67 13.16 23.50
N ASP A 124 13.09 13.47 24.73
CA ASP A 124 14.48 13.36 25.11
C ASP A 124 14.91 11.88 25.33
N ASP A 125 16.16 11.67 25.70
CA ASP A 125 16.73 10.35 26.00
C ASP A 125 16.11 9.68 27.25
N LYS A 126 15.37 10.45 28.06
CA LYS A 126 14.64 9.98 29.24
C LYS A 126 13.17 9.74 28.98
N GLY A 127 12.71 10.01 27.73
CA GLY A 127 11.32 9.85 27.34
C GLY A 127 10.41 11.05 27.65
N ALA A 128 10.94 12.16 28.20
CA ALA A 128 10.15 13.35 28.44
C ALA A 128 9.80 14.04 27.11
N GLU A 129 8.55 14.45 26.94
CA GLU A 129 8.08 15.18 25.77
C GLU A 129 8.65 16.60 25.76
N LEU A 130 9.35 16.95 24.69
CA LEU A 130 9.95 18.27 24.47
C LEU A 130 9.05 19.17 23.61
N LEU A 131 8.47 18.61 22.57
CA LEU A 131 7.66 19.32 21.57
C LEU A 131 6.60 18.39 20.98
N ASP A 132 5.46 18.97 20.59
CA ASP A 132 4.42 18.35 19.78
C ASP A 132 4.10 19.27 18.61
N VAL A 133 4.31 18.80 17.37
CA VAL A 133 4.20 19.57 16.15
C VAL A 133 3.15 18.93 15.23
N PRO A 134 2.06 19.62 14.89
CA PRO A 134 1.11 19.13 13.92
C PRO A 134 1.73 19.15 12.52
N VAL A 135 1.48 18.10 11.76
CA VAL A 135 1.93 17.96 10.37
C VAL A 135 0.73 18.08 9.45
N PRO A 136 0.61 19.14 8.67
CA PRO A 136 -0.46 19.24 7.67
C PRO A 136 -0.23 18.22 6.57
N VAL A 137 -1.25 17.42 6.28
CA VAL A 137 -1.21 16.36 5.26
C VAL A 137 -2.41 16.50 4.34
N ASN A 138 -2.16 16.50 3.04
CA ASN A 138 -3.19 16.43 2.02
C ASN A 138 -3.48 14.96 1.67
N THR A 139 -4.63 14.45 2.08
CA THR A 139 -5.03 13.05 1.88
C THR A 139 -5.79 12.79 0.58
N ALA A 140 -5.80 13.76 -0.36
CA ALA A 140 -6.46 13.57 -1.64
C ALA A 140 -5.84 12.37 -2.40
N ASP A 141 -6.70 11.54 -2.99
CA ASP A 141 -6.30 10.39 -3.78
C ASP A 141 -6.21 10.78 -5.26
N LEU A 142 -5.06 11.30 -5.62
CA LEU A 142 -4.74 11.80 -6.96
C LEU A 142 -3.43 11.16 -7.44
N PRO A 143 -3.26 10.93 -8.75
CA PRO A 143 -1.96 10.57 -9.30
C PRO A 143 -0.98 11.73 -9.12
N VAL A 144 0.12 11.49 -8.41
CA VAL A 144 1.09 12.52 -8.07
C VAL A 144 2.26 12.47 -9.04
N LEU A 145 2.57 13.64 -9.63
CA LEU A 145 3.83 13.90 -10.32
C LEU A 145 4.80 14.58 -9.36
N VAL A 146 5.92 13.93 -9.09
CA VAL A 146 7.04 14.53 -8.34
C VAL A 146 8.01 15.17 -9.33
N ASP A 147 8.18 16.47 -9.24
CA ASP A 147 9.13 17.23 -10.05
C ASP A 147 10.39 17.56 -9.23
N VAL A 148 11.52 16.98 -9.63
CA VAL A 148 12.81 17.11 -8.91
C VAL A 148 13.64 18.29 -9.43
N HIS A 149 13.07 19.20 -10.18
CA HIS A 149 13.73 20.43 -10.58
C HIS A 149 13.70 21.51 -9.48
N GLU A 150 14.72 22.31 -9.39
CA GLU A 150 14.76 23.49 -8.52
C GLU A 150 15.01 24.76 -9.35
N PRO A 151 14.06 25.73 -9.38
CA PRO A 151 12.69 25.66 -8.86
C PRO A 151 11.75 24.92 -9.82
N SER A 152 10.78 24.16 -9.26
CA SER A 152 9.70 23.56 -10.06
C SER A 152 8.64 24.62 -10.45
N ARG A 153 8.32 24.70 -11.74
CA ARG A 153 7.25 25.56 -12.27
C ARG A 153 6.04 24.77 -12.75
N LEU A 154 6.15 23.45 -12.86
CA LEU A 154 5.08 22.59 -13.38
C LEU A 154 3.81 22.63 -12.55
N SER A 155 3.91 22.73 -11.24
CA SER A 155 2.74 22.81 -10.35
C SER A 155 1.82 23.99 -10.67
N VAL A 156 2.37 25.10 -11.17
CA VAL A 156 1.60 26.26 -11.58
C VAL A 156 1.06 26.07 -13.01
N ALA A 157 1.90 25.58 -13.91
CA ALA A 157 1.57 25.44 -15.33
C ALA A 157 0.46 24.40 -15.59
N LEU A 158 0.46 23.30 -14.81
CA LEU A 158 -0.51 22.22 -14.96
C LEU A 158 -1.67 22.30 -13.97
N ARG A 159 -1.76 23.34 -13.16
CA ARG A 159 -2.88 23.54 -12.24
C ARG A 159 -4.20 23.55 -13.00
N GLY A 160 -5.12 22.66 -12.61
CA GLY A 160 -6.43 22.55 -13.22
C GLY A 160 -6.47 21.72 -14.52
N TRP A 161 -5.39 21.05 -14.89
CA TRP A 161 -5.48 20.00 -15.91
C TRP A 161 -6.25 18.81 -15.32
N PRO A 162 -7.39 18.44 -15.90
CA PRO A 162 -8.09 17.23 -15.48
C PRO A 162 -7.29 16.03 -15.96
N ALA A 163 -7.19 15.02 -15.11
CA ALA A 163 -6.75 13.69 -15.50
C ALA A 163 -7.99 12.84 -15.78
N SER A 164 -8.03 12.17 -16.90
CA SER A 164 -9.07 11.20 -17.24
C SER A 164 -8.68 9.85 -16.61
N ILE A 165 -8.76 9.76 -15.30
CA ILE A 165 -8.37 8.53 -14.59
C ILE A 165 -9.48 7.51 -14.69
N ARG A 166 -9.21 6.40 -15.38
CA ARG A 166 -10.15 5.28 -15.48
C ARG A 166 -10.23 4.44 -14.22
N TYR A 167 -9.19 4.44 -13.40
CA TYR A 167 -9.08 3.66 -12.18
C TYR A 167 -8.70 4.57 -11.02
N SER A 168 -9.62 4.75 -10.09
CA SER A 168 -9.26 5.22 -8.75
C SER A 168 -8.96 3.98 -7.91
N PRO A 169 -7.77 3.84 -7.31
CA PRO A 169 -7.46 2.72 -6.43
C PRO A 169 -8.34 2.69 -5.17
N THR A 170 -9.00 3.79 -4.88
CA THR A 170 -9.99 3.86 -3.82
C THR A 170 -11.35 4.22 -4.41
N PRO A 171 -12.27 3.25 -4.61
CA PRO A 171 -13.68 3.60 -4.75
C PRO A 171 -14.07 4.38 -3.50
N THR A 172 -14.33 5.67 -3.64
CA THR A 172 -14.85 6.47 -2.52
C THR A 172 -16.18 5.84 -2.11
N ALA A 173 -16.22 5.21 -0.95
CA ALA A 173 -17.39 4.52 -0.42
C ALA A 173 -18.61 5.45 -0.27
N TRP A 174 -18.46 6.74 -0.51
CA TRP A 174 -19.45 7.78 -0.26
C TRP A 174 -19.80 8.64 -1.47
N GLY A 175 -19.41 8.27 -2.69
CA GLY A 175 -19.89 8.93 -3.92
C GLY A 175 -19.54 10.42 -4.07
N TYR A 176 -18.77 11.01 -3.17
CA TYR A 176 -18.24 12.36 -3.35
C TYR A 176 -17.08 12.28 -4.33
N GLY A 177 -17.38 12.42 -5.59
CA GLY A 177 -16.39 12.44 -6.65
C GLY A 177 -15.30 13.46 -6.32
N SER A 178 -14.09 12.97 -6.03
CA SER A 178 -12.91 13.81 -6.15
C SER A 178 -12.88 14.31 -7.57
N THR A 179 -12.75 15.61 -7.77
CA THR A 179 -12.52 16.18 -9.10
C THR A 179 -11.29 15.50 -9.67
N PRO A 180 -11.39 14.79 -10.78
CA PRO A 180 -10.22 14.17 -11.37
C PRO A 180 -9.18 15.25 -11.65
N GLY A 181 -7.96 15.04 -11.21
CA GLY A 181 -6.89 16.01 -11.34
C GLY A 181 -5.53 15.33 -11.15
N ILE A 182 -4.47 16.08 -11.42
CA ILE A 182 -3.10 15.64 -11.18
C ILE A 182 -2.59 16.36 -9.93
N GLY A 183 -2.06 15.57 -8.99
CA GLY A 183 -1.34 16.09 -7.84
C GLY A 183 0.10 16.44 -8.23
N PHE A 184 0.62 17.56 -7.71
CA PHE A 184 2.00 17.98 -7.92
C PHE A 184 2.74 18.00 -6.61
N ALA A 185 4.01 17.57 -6.68
CA ALA A 185 4.89 17.48 -5.55
C ALA A 185 6.31 17.87 -5.95
N ALA A 186 7.08 18.40 -5.02
CA ALA A 186 8.49 18.67 -5.19
C ALA A 186 9.23 18.33 -3.89
N PRO A 187 10.39 17.66 -3.94
CA PRO A 187 11.18 17.40 -2.76
C PRO A 187 11.80 18.70 -2.23
N SER A 188 12.11 18.72 -0.95
CA SER A 188 13.03 19.71 -0.39
C SER A 188 14.46 19.39 -0.80
N PHE A 189 15.34 20.39 -0.86
CA PHE A 189 16.74 20.22 -1.17
C PHE A 189 17.60 20.48 0.07
N ASP A 190 18.64 19.68 0.25
CA ASP A 190 19.63 19.95 1.29
C ASP A 190 20.38 21.24 0.96
N ARG A 191 20.36 22.19 1.88
CA ARG A 191 21.01 23.50 1.68
C ARG A 191 22.53 23.43 1.57
N ALA A 192 23.14 22.38 2.10
CA ALA A 192 24.61 22.23 2.10
C ALA A 192 25.12 21.59 0.80
N THR A 193 24.40 20.59 0.28
CA THR A 193 24.82 19.79 -0.89
C THR A 193 24.05 20.16 -2.16
N GLY A 194 22.85 20.72 -2.03
CA GLY A 194 21.92 20.95 -3.15
C GLY A 194 21.27 19.66 -3.67
N ASP A 195 21.39 18.56 -2.92
CA ASP A 195 20.77 17.30 -3.32
C ASP A 195 19.31 17.24 -2.86
N PRO A 196 18.42 16.61 -3.65
CA PRO A 196 17.01 16.43 -3.26
C PRO A 196 16.89 15.45 -2.10
N LEU A 197 16.09 15.80 -1.12
CA LEU A 197 15.75 14.92 0.00
C LEU A 197 14.63 13.96 -0.43
N LEU A 198 15.01 12.83 -1.00
CA LEU A 198 14.09 11.80 -1.50
C LEU A 198 13.85 10.70 -0.46
N PRO A 199 12.77 9.90 -0.60
CA PRO A 199 12.55 8.72 0.22
C PRO A 199 13.74 7.74 0.15
N GLU A 200 14.11 7.18 1.30
CA GLU A 200 15.13 6.13 1.41
C GLU A 200 14.53 4.72 1.37
N ARG A 201 13.20 4.64 1.23
CA ARG A 201 12.46 3.39 1.08
C ARG A 201 11.46 3.50 -0.06
N LYS A 202 11.30 2.45 -0.83
CA LYS A 202 10.31 2.35 -1.91
C LYS A 202 8.90 2.76 -1.45
N ALA A 203 8.54 2.41 -0.22
CA ALA A 203 7.24 2.72 0.35
C ALA A 203 6.93 4.23 0.41
N GLY A 204 7.95 5.07 0.56
CA GLY A 204 7.79 6.54 0.55
C GLY A 204 7.27 7.12 -0.78
N TYR A 205 7.29 6.32 -1.85
CA TYR A 205 6.70 6.67 -3.15
C TYR A 205 5.26 6.11 -3.32
N GLY A 206 4.57 5.77 -2.23
CA GLY A 206 3.26 5.08 -2.27
C GLY A 206 2.22 5.76 -3.17
N GLY A 207 2.00 7.06 -3.04
CA GLY A 207 1.05 7.84 -3.84
C GLY A 207 1.60 8.40 -5.16
N VAL A 208 2.90 8.17 -5.49
CA VAL A 208 3.55 8.78 -6.65
C VAL A 208 3.26 7.99 -7.92
N ALA A 209 2.72 8.64 -8.94
CA ALA A 209 2.49 8.05 -10.26
C ALA A 209 3.74 8.13 -11.14
N ALA A 210 4.38 9.30 -11.17
CA ALA A 210 5.58 9.54 -11.96
C ALA A 210 6.57 10.45 -11.21
N VAL A 211 7.85 10.23 -11.43
CA VAL A 211 8.95 11.10 -10.97
C VAL A 211 9.60 11.71 -12.21
N LEU A 212 9.63 13.02 -12.27
CA LEU A 212 10.34 13.78 -13.29
C LEU A 212 11.67 14.26 -12.73
N MET A 213 12.77 13.83 -13.35
CA MET A 213 14.10 14.06 -12.80
C MET A 213 15.12 14.42 -13.89
N PRO A 214 15.93 15.50 -13.70
CA PRO A 214 17.10 15.75 -14.53
C PRO A 214 18.15 14.64 -14.41
N THR A 215 18.81 14.29 -15.50
CA THR A 215 19.83 13.22 -15.47
C THR A 215 21.02 13.57 -14.60
N ASP A 216 21.41 14.82 -14.50
CA ASP A 216 22.50 15.28 -13.64
C ASP A 216 22.18 15.10 -12.14
N VAL A 217 20.91 15.18 -11.75
CA VAL A 217 20.46 14.88 -10.39
C VAL A 217 20.54 13.37 -10.15
N LEU A 218 20.02 12.56 -11.08
CA LEU A 218 20.07 11.10 -10.96
C LEU A 218 21.50 10.59 -10.83
N THR A 219 22.46 11.15 -11.60
CA THR A 219 23.87 10.72 -11.57
C THR A 219 24.57 11.05 -10.25
N ARG A 220 24.06 12.02 -9.48
CA ARG A 220 24.57 12.37 -8.13
C ARG A 220 23.90 11.58 -7.01
N LEU A 221 22.70 11.05 -7.28
CA LEU A 221 21.94 10.30 -6.28
C LEU A 221 22.67 9.00 -5.92
N GLN A 222 22.81 8.72 -4.64
CA GLN A 222 23.56 7.57 -4.12
C GLN A 222 22.83 6.93 -2.91
N GLY A 223 23.29 5.72 -2.55
CA GLY A 223 22.84 5.01 -1.35
C GLY A 223 21.35 4.65 -1.38
N ASP A 224 20.72 4.68 -0.21
CA ASP A 224 19.36 4.20 0.01
C ASP A 224 18.32 4.95 -0.83
N ALA A 225 18.52 6.24 -1.10
CA ALA A 225 17.61 7.03 -1.92
C ALA A 225 17.61 6.59 -3.40
N LEU A 226 18.77 6.27 -3.96
CA LEU A 226 18.88 5.71 -5.31
C LEU A 226 18.27 4.30 -5.35
N ASP A 227 18.57 3.47 -4.36
CA ASP A 227 18.05 2.10 -4.27
C ASP A 227 16.53 2.08 -4.14
N ALA A 228 15.98 2.97 -3.32
CA ALA A 228 14.54 3.16 -3.16
C ALA A 228 13.86 3.59 -4.47
N LEU A 229 14.44 4.56 -5.18
CA LEU A 229 13.92 5.03 -6.46
C LEU A 229 13.94 3.91 -7.52
N VAL A 230 15.07 3.22 -7.67
CA VAL A 230 15.22 2.10 -8.63
C VAL A 230 14.28 0.95 -8.29
N SER A 231 14.14 0.62 -7.00
CA SER A 231 13.21 -0.41 -6.54
C SER A 231 11.74 -0.01 -6.76
N TRP A 232 11.44 1.29 -6.64
CA TRP A 232 10.10 1.81 -6.93
C TRP A 232 9.78 1.71 -8.44
N VAL A 233 10.75 2.05 -9.31
CA VAL A 233 10.57 1.86 -10.76
C VAL A 233 10.39 0.39 -11.08
N ALA A 234 11.28 -0.50 -10.58
CA ALA A 234 11.17 -1.94 -10.79
C ALA A 234 9.81 -2.51 -10.33
N GLY A 235 9.18 -1.86 -9.35
CA GLY A 235 7.87 -2.22 -8.81
C GLY A 235 6.67 -1.58 -9.51
N GLY A 236 6.83 -0.98 -10.67
CA GLY A 236 5.74 -0.42 -11.46
C GLY A 236 5.69 1.12 -11.50
N GLY A 237 6.67 1.82 -10.93
CA GLY A 237 6.79 3.27 -11.02
C GLY A 237 7.24 3.75 -12.41
N THR A 238 6.93 4.99 -12.76
CA THR A 238 7.39 5.63 -14.00
C THR A 238 8.39 6.74 -13.68
N LEU A 239 9.62 6.59 -14.18
CA LEU A 239 10.67 7.58 -14.06
C LEU A 239 10.85 8.32 -15.40
N ALA A 240 10.50 9.60 -15.43
CA ALA A 240 10.71 10.47 -16.58
C ALA A 240 12.05 11.23 -16.42
N LEU A 241 12.99 10.96 -17.29
CA LEU A 241 14.31 11.56 -17.28
C LEU A 241 14.39 12.70 -18.29
N VAL A 242 14.93 13.84 -17.85
CA VAL A 242 15.30 14.95 -18.69
C VAL A 242 16.80 14.93 -18.90
N PRO A 243 17.31 14.50 -20.06
CA PRO A 243 18.73 14.52 -20.33
C PRO A 243 19.30 15.94 -20.36
N MET A 244 20.21 16.26 -19.43
CA MET A 244 20.79 17.59 -19.31
C MET A 244 22.09 17.70 -20.10
N ARG A 245 22.92 16.68 -20.08
CA ARG A 245 24.21 16.63 -20.75
C ARG A 245 24.43 15.30 -21.45
N PRO A 246 25.13 15.26 -22.58
CA PRO A 246 25.47 14.00 -23.26
C PRO A 246 26.28 13.02 -22.39
N GLU A 247 27.09 13.56 -21.46
CA GLU A 247 27.91 12.76 -20.55
C GLU A 247 27.06 11.96 -19.55
N ASP A 248 25.93 12.52 -19.13
CA ASP A 248 25.03 11.87 -18.18
C ASP A 248 24.45 10.56 -18.73
N LEU A 249 24.27 10.48 -20.05
CA LEU A 249 23.75 9.28 -20.72
C LEU A 249 24.68 8.07 -20.63
N ARG A 250 25.98 8.30 -20.40
CA ARG A 250 27.00 7.26 -20.21
C ARG A 250 27.11 6.77 -18.77
N ASN A 251 26.36 7.40 -17.86
CA ASN A 251 26.36 6.96 -16.47
C ASN A 251 25.82 5.53 -16.35
N PRO A 252 26.48 4.64 -15.59
CA PRO A 252 26.06 3.24 -15.46
C PRO A 252 24.62 3.07 -14.99
N THR A 253 24.13 3.94 -14.08
CA THR A 253 22.75 3.89 -13.61
C THR A 253 21.77 4.24 -14.73
N VAL A 254 22.07 5.28 -15.52
CA VAL A 254 21.22 5.68 -16.66
C VAL A 254 21.21 4.58 -17.72
N ALA A 255 22.37 4.02 -18.03
CA ALA A 255 22.49 2.91 -18.99
C ALA A 255 21.76 1.65 -18.51
N ALA A 256 21.85 1.31 -17.22
CA ALA A 256 21.11 0.18 -16.66
C ALA A 256 19.60 0.37 -16.75
N LEU A 257 19.10 1.57 -16.45
CA LEU A 257 17.67 1.92 -16.56
C LEU A 257 17.18 1.91 -18.03
N ALA A 258 18.01 2.31 -18.99
CA ALA A 258 17.71 2.28 -20.42
C ALA A 258 17.85 0.87 -21.05
N GLY A 259 18.43 -0.09 -20.32
CA GLY A 259 18.79 -1.40 -20.85
C GLY A 259 19.95 -1.39 -21.84
N GLY A 260 20.78 -0.36 -21.81
CA GLY A 260 21.95 -0.10 -22.65
C GLY A 260 22.26 1.39 -22.72
N GLU A 261 23.37 1.78 -23.34
CA GLU A 261 23.78 3.18 -23.41
C GLU A 261 22.86 3.97 -24.37
N PRO A 262 22.10 4.99 -23.88
CA PRO A 262 21.25 5.82 -24.72
C PRO A 262 22.10 6.79 -25.56
N HIS A 263 21.70 6.99 -26.81
CA HIS A 263 22.32 7.95 -27.71
C HIS A 263 21.32 8.98 -28.21
N PRO A 264 21.67 10.27 -28.27
CA PRO A 264 20.78 11.29 -28.81
C PRO A 264 20.67 11.14 -30.33
N ILE A 265 19.45 11.23 -30.82
CA ILE A 265 19.09 11.25 -32.25
C ILE A 265 18.26 12.50 -32.56
N PRO A 266 18.16 12.90 -33.83
CA PRO A 266 17.19 13.92 -34.25
C PRO A 266 15.79 13.51 -33.82
N THR A 267 14.93 14.52 -33.58
CA THR A 267 13.54 14.28 -33.16
C THR A 267 12.87 13.24 -34.04
N PRO A 268 12.39 12.11 -33.48
CA PRO A 268 11.77 11.06 -34.28
C PRO A 268 10.49 11.56 -34.96
N PRO A 269 10.29 11.29 -36.24
CA PRO A 269 9.04 11.64 -36.94
C PRO A 269 7.82 11.08 -36.24
N ALA A 270 7.91 9.89 -35.63
CA ALA A 270 6.85 9.26 -34.87
C ALA A 270 6.33 10.13 -33.71
N LEU A 271 7.21 10.82 -32.99
CA LEU A 271 6.83 11.72 -31.89
C LEU A 271 5.98 12.90 -32.41
N LEU A 272 6.32 13.42 -33.60
CA LEU A 272 5.60 14.52 -34.23
C LEU A 272 4.30 14.08 -34.92
N ALA A 273 4.25 12.82 -35.36
CA ALA A 273 3.10 12.23 -36.04
C ALA A 273 2.03 11.68 -35.09
N LEU A 274 2.31 11.65 -33.79
CA LEU A 274 1.36 11.16 -32.81
C LEU A 274 0.10 12.03 -32.73
N PRO A 275 -1.07 11.43 -32.47
CA PRO A 275 -2.31 12.16 -32.41
C PRO A 275 -2.22 13.30 -31.40
N THR A 276 -2.83 14.41 -31.73
CA THR A 276 -2.92 15.55 -30.83
C THR A 276 -3.71 15.17 -29.59
N ILE A 277 -3.21 15.56 -28.42
CA ILE A 277 -3.91 15.39 -27.15
C ILE A 277 -4.93 16.51 -27.05
N PRO A 278 -6.24 16.20 -26.95
CA PRO A 278 -7.24 17.24 -26.78
C PRO A 278 -6.99 17.98 -25.47
N ARG A 279 -6.90 19.30 -25.53
CA ARG A 279 -6.93 20.07 -24.31
C ARG A 279 -8.33 19.93 -23.70
N PRO A 280 -8.45 19.56 -22.43
CA PRO A 280 -9.76 19.52 -21.79
C PRO A 280 -10.41 20.91 -21.94
N SER A 281 -11.54 20.94 -22.60
CA SER A 281 -12.36 22.14 -22.67
C SER A 281 -12.83 22.44 -21.27
N GLY A 282 -12.36 23.54 -20.68
CA GLY A 282 -12.71 23.98 -19.34
C GLY A 282 -14.17 24.43 -19.18
N THR A 283 -15.07 23.79 -19.88
CA THR A 283 -16.50 24.02 -19.81
C THR A 283 -17.19 22.75 -19.39
N GLY A 284 -17.62 22.79 -18.15
CA GLY A 284 -18.67 21.92 -17.67
C GLY A 284 -18.22 20.46 -17.57
N ILE A 285 -17.88 20.09 -16.37
CA ILE A 285 -18.10 18.71 -15.96
C ILE A 285 -19.58 18.49 -16.25
N THR A 286 -19.90 17.89 -17.40
CA THR A 286 -21.20 17.25 -17.55
C THR A 286 -21.14 16.10 -16.58
N VAL A 287 -21.57 16.35 -15.35
CA VAL A 287 -21.88 15.29 -14.41
C VAL A 287 -22.80 14.38 -15.19
N PRO A 288 -22.42 13.12 -15.50
CA PRO A 288 -23.36 12.20 -16.12
C PRO A 288 -24.63 12.28 -15.27
N PRO A 289 -25.81 12.31 -15.89
CA PRO A 289 -27.04 12.37 -15.12
C PRO A 289 -26.95 11.28 -14.08
N VAL A 290 -27.09 11.65 -12.83
CA VAL A 290 -27.26 10.70 -11.74
C VAL A 290 -28.46 9.87 -12.18
N ILE A 291 -28.20 8.63 -12.58
CA ILE A 291 -29.28 7.65 -12.74
C ILE A 291 -29.73 7.45 -11.31
N GLU A 292 -30.78 8.16 -10.94
CA GLU A 292 -31.49 7.87 -9.69
C GLU A 292 -31.80 6.37 -9.76
N PRO A 293 -31.34 5.56 -8.80
CA PRO A 293 -31.79 4.20 -8.71
C PRO A 293 -33.32 4.29 -8.63
N GLU A 294 -34.01 3.68 -9.59
CA GLU A 294 -35.44 3.47 -9.48
C GLU A 294 -35.69 2.86 -8.10
N ASP A 295 -36.42 3.59 -7.28
CA ASP A 295 -36.86 3.17 -5.95
C ASP A 295 -37.67 1.85 -6.07
N GLU A 296 -36.97 0.71 -6.04
CA GLU A 296 -37.60 -0.52 -5.62
C GLU A 296 -37.74 -0.42 -4.10
N GLY A 297 -38.98 0.03 -3.72
CA GLY A 297 -39.37 0.26 -2.37
C GLY A 297 -39.19 -0.98 -1.48
N ILE A 298 -38.13 -0.98 -0.68
CA ILE A 298 -38.09 -1.75 0.55
C ILE A 298 -38.46 -0.77 1.66
N GLY A 299 -39.75 -0.79 2.01
CA GLY A 299 -40.28 -0.02 3.13
C GLY A 299 -39.61 -0.43 4.44
N PHE A 300 -38.79 0.45 4.98
CA PHE A 300 -38.51 0.48 6.40
C PHE A 300 -39.32 1.65 7.02
N GLU A 301 -40.47 1.33 7.55
CA GLU A 301 -41.14 2.20 8.52
C GLU A 301 -40.34 2.20 9.81
N GLY A 302 -39.71 3.31 10.11
CA GLY A 302 -39.01 3.58 11.36
C GLY A 302 -38.95 5.06 11.60
N GLU A 303 -39.91 5.57 12.40
CA GLU A 303 -39.93 6.93 12.92
C GLU A 303 -38.60 7.35 13.52
N THR A 304 -38.07 8.50 13.13
CA THR A 304 -37.85 9.66 14.02
C THR A 304 -37.17 10.77 13.24
N GLY A 305 -37.95 11.86 13.05
CA GLY A 305 -37.44 13.09 12.49
C GLY A 305 -36.43 13.77 13.43
N ALA A 306 -35.23 13.91 12.95
CA ALA A 306 -34.28 14.94 13.39
C ALA A 306 -33.71 15.59 12.14
N SER A 307 -34.32 16.72 11.74
CA SER A 307 -33.75 17.60 10.75
C SER A 307 -32.43 18.17 11.30
N PHE A 308 -31.32 17.64 10.86
CA PHE A 308 -30.01 18.29 11.06
C PHE A 308 -29.96 19.54 10.16
N GLN A 309 -30.19 20.68 10.73
CA GLN A 309 -29.77 21.95 10.12
C GLN A 309 -28.25 21.95 10.11
N LEU A 310 -27.66 21.85 8.91
CA LEU A 310 -26.26 22.17 8.69
C LEU A 310 -26.05 23.63 9.06
N LEU A 311 -25.46 23.88 10.24
CA LEU A 311 -24.89 25.18 10.58
C LEU A 311 -23.82 25.50 9.54
N PRO A 312 -23.82 26.73 8.97
CA PRO A 312 -22.76 27.14 8.06
C PRO A 312 -21.44 27.13 8.82
N THR A 313 -20.53 26.26 8.42
CA THR A 313 -19.17 26.25 8.90
C THR A 313 -18.54 27.60 8.57
N ALA A 314 -18.08 28.30 9.59
CA ALA A 314 -17.34 29.55 9.42
C ALA A 314 -16.17 29.33 8.46
N PRO A 315 -15.91 30.25 7.52
CA PRO A 315 -14.80 30.08 6.59
C PRO A 315 -13.49 30.10 7.37
N ALA A 316 -12.74 29.02 7.26
CA ALA A 316 -11.35 29.00 7.69
C ALA A 316 -10.62 30.15 6.99
N HIS A 317 -10.01 31.04 7.74
CA HIS A 317 -9.18 32.12 7.24
C HIS A 317 -7.83 31.57 6.72
N GLY A 318 -7.87 30.71 5.70
CA GLY A 318 -6.73 30.46 4.85
C GLY A 318 -6.65 31.59 3.82
N ARG A 319 -5.51 32.23 3.70
CA ARG A 319 -5.23 33.17 2.62
C ARG A 319 -5.42 32.44 1.29
N ARG A 320 -6.61 32.53 0.73
CA ARG A 320 -6.85 32.19 -0.67
C ARG A 320 -6.09 33.24 -1.49
N GLY A 321 -4.99 32.81 -2.10
CA GLY A 321 -4.46 33.61 -3.22
C GLY A 321 -5.60 33.79 -4.23
N PRO A 322 -5.62 34.93 -4.98
CA PRO A 322 -6.71 35.23 -5.88
C PRO A 322 -6.86 34.07 -6.87
N PHE A 323 -8.00 33.38 -6.82
CA PHE A 323 -8.41 32.51 -7.90
C PHE A 323 -8.46 33.39 -9.14
N LEU A 324 -7.44 33.28 -9.99
CA LEU A 324 -7.55 33.84 -11.34
C LEU A 324 -8.71 33.10 -12.00
N PRO A 325 -9.76 33.78 -12.44
CA PRO A 325 -10.85 33.16 -13.15
C PRO A 325 -10.23 32.45 -14.36
N ILE A 326 -10.36 31.12 -14.40
CA ILE A 326 -9.99 30.33 -15.58
C ILE A 326 -10.79 30.95 -16.71
N SER A 327 -10.10 31.58 -17.66
CA SER A 327 -10.74 32.16 -18.83
C SER A 327 -11.48 31.04 -19.58
N THR A 328 -12.79 31.00 -19.37
CA THR A 328 -13.70 30.00 -19.96
C THR A 328 -13.91 30.18 -21.46
N SER A 329 -13.18 31.07 -22.11
CA SER A 329 -13.46 31.45 -23.50
C SER A 329 -12.50 30.87 -24.55
N ARG A 330 -11.62 29.90 -24.21
CA ARG A 330 -10.86 29.22 -25.26
C ARG A 330 -11.54 27.90 -25.62
N ARG A 331 -12.19 27.88 -26.79
CA ARG A 331 -12.65 26.67 -27.48
C ARG A 331 -11.55 25.62 -27.36
N GLY A 332 -11.92 24.43 -26.91
CA GLY A 332 -11.03 23.28 -26.86
C GLY A 332 -10.38 23.04 -28.23
N GLY A 333 -9.16 23.54 -28.38
CA GLY A 333 -8.35 23.29 -29.55
C GLY A 333 -7.53 22.03 -29.32
N SER A 334 -7.38 21.19 -30.31
CA SER A 334 -6.39 20.13 -30.27
C SER A 334 -5.00 20.76 -30.19
N LEU A 335 -4.12 20.21 -29.35
CA LEU A 335 -2.72 20.59 -29.34
C LEU A 335 -2.11 20.21 -30.69
N GLY A 336 -1.40 21.14 -31.29
CA GLY A 336 -0.73 20.90 -32.56
C GLY A 336 0.29 19.74 -32.47
N PRO A 337 0.63 19.11 -33.58
CA PRO A 337 1.57 17.97 -33.64
C PRO A 337 2.99 18.35 -33.25
N ARG A 338 3.31 19.65 -33.18
CA ARG A 338 4.63 20.18 -32.83
C ARG A 338 4.49 21.38 -31.90
N PRO A 339 5.28 21.44 -30.84
CA PRO A 339 5.32 22.62 -29.97
C PRO A 339 5.88 23.83 -30.72
N ALA A 340 5.23 24.98 -30.54
CA ALA A 340 5.67 26.21 -31.19
C ALA A 340 6.90 26.82 -30.53
N THR A 341 7.04 26.66 -29.22
CA THR A 341 8.04 27.34 -28.41
C THR A 341 9.26 26.46 -28.07
N VAL A 342 9.15 25.13 -28.15
CA VAL A 342 10.27 24.21 -27.93
C VAL A 342 11.06 24.06 -29.21
N ALA A 343 12.09 24.86 -29.36
CA ALA A 343 12.87 24.95 -30.61
C ALA A 343 13.74 23.73 -30.90
N LYS A 344 14.15 23.02 -29.86
CA LYS A 344 15.03 21.84 -29.98
C LYS A 344 14.49 20.69 -29.18
N MET A 345 14.04 19.64 -29.84
CA MET A 345 13.74 18.37 -29.26
C MET A 345 14.78 17.35 -29.74
N SER A 346 15.20 16.47 -28.86
CA SER A 346 16.08 15.35 -29.19
C SER A 346 15.33 14.05 -28.95
N GLY A 347 15.46 13.12 -29.85
CA GLY A 347 15.08 11.73 -29.57
C GLY A 347 16.26 11.01 -28.90
N TYR A 348 16.00 9.80 -28.44
CA TYR A 348 17.02 8.92 -27.86
C TYR A 348 16.80 7.50 -28.38
N GLU A 349 17.90 6.81 -28.68
CA GLU A 349 17.90 5.40 -29.08
C GLU A 349 19.02 4.64 -28.37
N GLY A 350 19.00 3.33 -28.41
CA GLY A 350 19.99 2.45 -27.78
C GLY A 350 19.37 1.63 -26.65
N GLY A 351 20.02 0.54 -26.30
CA GLY A 351 19.50 -0.39 -25.30
C GLY A 351 18.15 -0.97 -25.68
N SER A 352 17.19 -0.89 -24.76
CA SER A 352 15.80 -1.34 -24.96
C SER A 352 14.81 -0.19 -25.22
N LEU A 353 15.31 0.99 -25.63
CA LEU A 353 14.48 2.16 -25.87
C LEU A 353 13.58 2.01 -27.09
N VAL A 354 12.30 2.25 -26.90
CA VAL A 354 11.27 2.29 -27.95
C VAL A 354 10.64 3.68 -28.00
N GLN A 355 10.42 4.22 -29.17
CA GLN A 355 9.79 5.55 -29.33
C GLN A 355 8.30 5.47 -29.02
N THR A 356 7.83 6.29 -28.09
CA THR A 356 6.43 6.39 -27.68
C THR A 356 5.89 7.81 -27.80
N ALA A 357 4.63 7.99 -27.45
CA ALA A 357 3.99 9.32 -27.38
C ALA A 357 4.66 10.28 -26.38
N HIS A 358 5.33 9.74 -25.40
CA HIS A 358 5.90 10.50 -24.27
C HIS A 358 7.41 10.75 -24.44
N GLY A 359 8.08 9.97 -25.26
CA GLY A 359 9.52 10.01 -25.47
C GLY A 359 10.08 8.62 -25.80
N ALA A 360 11.38 8.45 -25.65
CA ALA A 360 12.01 7.13 -25.76
C ALA A 360 11.85 6.38 -24.44
N THR A 361 11.17 5.25 -24.48
CA THR A 361 10.72 4.50 -23.31
C THR A 361 11.41 3.15 -23.23
N SER A 362 11.90 2.78 -22.03
CA SER A 362 12.41 1.45 -21.69
C SER A 362 11.58 0.87 -20.54
N THR A 363 11.28 -0.42 -20.61
CA THR A 363 10.74 -1.15 -19.46
C THR A 363 11.85 -1.47 -18.47
N TYR A 364 11.59 -1.26 -17.17
CA TYR A 364 12.49 -1.61 -16.09
C TYR A 364 11.72 -2.34 -14.98
N GLY A 365 11.86 -3.64 -14.93
CA GLY A 365 11.01 -4.47 -14.07
C GLY A 365 9.55 -4.40 -14.52
N LEU A 366 8.67 -4.06 -13.58
CA LEU A 366 7.24 -3.79 -13.86
C LEU A 366 7.00 -2.35 -14.30
N GLY A 367 7.95 -1.46 -14.08
CA GLY A 367 7.83 -0.04 -14.36
C GLY A 367 8.46 0.38 -15.68
N GLU A 368 8.66 1.67 -15.78
CA GLU A 368 9.01 2.32 -17.04
C GLU A 368 9.96 3.49 -16.81
N VAL A 369 10.92 3.65 -17.71
CA VAL A 369 11.81 4.82 -17.76
C VAL A 369 11.60 5.52 -19.09
N VAL A 370 11.27 6.80 -19.04
CA VAL A 370 10.96 7.61 -20.21
C VAL A 370 11.99 8.72 -20.37
N PHE A 371 12.74 8.71 -21.44
CA PHE A 371 13.66 9.80 -21.79
C PHE A 371 12.87 10.85 -22.57
N LEU A 372 12.65 11.99 -21.93
CA LEU A 372 11.89 13.08 -22.53
C LEU A 372 12.70 13.80 -23.59
N SER A 373 12.06 14.10 -24.70
CA SER A 373 12.66 14.86 -25.83
C SER A 373 12.67 16.38 -25.57
N TYR A 374 12.19 16.82 -24.42
CA TYR A 374 12.05 18.23 -24.05
C TYR A 374 12.14 18.38 -22.53
N ASP A 375 12.48 19.56 -22.07
CA ASP A 375 12.39 19.90 -20.64
C ASP A 375 11.02 20.52 -20.33
N PRO A 376 10.14 19.84 -19.59
CA PRO A 376 8.82 20.38 -19.27
C PRO A 376 8.82 21.35 -18.09
N SER A 377 9.88 21.37 -17.27
CA SER A 377 9.93 22.15 -16.03
C SER A 377 10.51 23.54 -16.22
N GLN A 378 11.20 23.77 -17.33
CA GLN A 378 11.86 25.02 -17.64
C GLN A 378 11.24 25.72 -18.85
N ALA A 379 11.38 27.04 -18.90
CA ALA A 379 11.02 27.80 -20.08
C ALA A 379 11.95 27.45 -21.27
N PRO A 380 11.44 27.31 -22.51
CA PRO A 380 10.07 27.59 -22.94
C PRO A 380 9.09 26.41 -22.80
N GLY A 381 9.54 25.23 -22.41
CA GLY A 381 8.71 24.01 -22.34
C GLY A 381 7.52 24.13 -21.39
N VAL A 382 7.75 24.68 -20.20
CA VAL A 382 6.73 24.83 -19.16
C VAL A 382 5.53 25.69 -19.61
N ASP A 383 5.77 26.63 -20.52
CA ASP A 383 4.74 27.55 -21.02
C ASP A 383 4.06 27.03 -22.30
N ASP A 384 4.55 25.94 -22.89
CA ASP A 384 4.02 25.38 -24.12
C ASP A 384 2.85 24.41 -23.85
N PRO A 385 1.63 24.71 -24.34
CA PRO A 385 0.46 23.86 -24.14
C PRO A 385 0.61 22.43 -24.66
N TRP A 386 1.41 22.23 -25.70
CA TRP A 386 1.68 20.89 -26.22
C TRP A 386 2.51 20.06 -25.20
N VAL A 387 3.54 20.67 -24.61
CA VAL A 387 4.36 20.05 -23.57
C VAL A 387 3.51 19.74 -22.33
N GLN A 388 2.72 20.72 -21.89
CA GLN A 388 1.81 20.52 -20.75
C GLN A 388 0.87 19.34 -20.96
N GLY A 389 0.26 19.22 -22.14
CA GLY A 389 -0.62 18.10 -22.49
C GLY A 389 0.12 16.77 -22.50
N ARG A 390 1.38 16.72 -22.95
CA ARG A 390 2.18 15.48 -22.96
C ARG A 390 2.56 15.03 -21.55
N VAL A 391 2.90 15.98 -20.67
CA VAL A 391 3.17 15.66 -19.25
C VAL A 391 1.91 15.15 -18.56
N ALA A 392 0.76 15.78 -18.76
CA ALA A 392 -0.49 15.31 -18.22
C ALA A 392 -0.81 13.87 -18.68
N SER A 393 -0.68 13.62 -19.99
CA SER A 393 -0.88 12.27 -20.57
C SER A 393 0.14 11.25 -20.05
N LEU A 394 1.38 11.64 -19.78
CA LEU A 394 2.38 10.77 -19.16
C LEU A 394 1.95 10.35 -17.76
N VAL A 395 1.44 11.27 -16.95
CA VAL A 395 0.99 10.96 -15.58
C VAL A 395 -0.23 10.03 -15.61
N GLU A 396 -1.18 10.28 -16.52
CA GLU A 396 -2.33 9.39 -16.72
C GLU A 396 -1.89 7.98 -17.11
N HIS A 397 -0.99 7.88 -18.10
CA HIS A 397 -0.44 6.61 -18.56
C HIS A 397 0.28 5.88 -17.43
N ALA A 398 1.14 6.58 -16.68
CA ALA A 398 1.88 6.01 -15.54
C ALA A 398 0.95 5.45 -14.47
N TRP A 399 -0.13 6.17 -14.18
CA TRP A 399 -1.12 5.75 -13.19
C TRP A 399 -1.91 4.54 -13.65
N GLU A 400 -2.45 4.57 -14.88
CA GLU A 400 -3.20 3.45 -15.45
C GLU A 400 -2.33 2.20 -15.60
N ARG A 401 -1.08 2.35 -16.07
CA ARG A 401 -0.13 1.25 -16.21
C ARG A 401 0.15 0.60 -14.86
N ARG A 402 0.42 1.41 -13.84
CA ARG A 402 0.68 0.92 -12.50
C ARG A 402 -0.50 0.14 -11.93
N ALA A 403 -1.73 0.64 -12.13
CA ALA A 403 -2.93 -0.04 -11.68
C ALA A 403 -3.18 -1.37 -12.42
N ASN A 404 -2.75 -1.48 -13.68
CA ASN A 404 -2.98 -2.65 -14.51
C ASN A 404 -1.89 -3.73 -14.39
N ILE A 405 -0.65 -3.33 -14.11
CA ILE A 405 0.49 -4.24 -14.20
C ILE A 405 1.02 -4.64 -12.82
N ALA A 406 1.03 -3.71 -11.86
CA ALA A 406 1.61 -3.94 -10.55
C ALA A 406 0.60 -3.67 -9.44
N PHE A 407 0.70 -4.40 -8.35
CA PHE A 407 -0.06 -4.07 -7.15
C PHE A 407 0.42 -2.72 -6.61
N PRO A 408 -0.48 -1.75 -6.40
CA PRO A 408 -0.08 -0.48 -5.85
C PRO A 408 0.57 -0.71 -4.48
N PRO A 409 1.79 -0.20 -4.26
CA PRO A 409 2.45 -0.34 -2.97
C PRO A 409 1.62 0.37 -1.91
N GLY A 410 1.41 -0.32 -0.79
CA GLY A 410 0.72 0.25 0.36
C GLY A 410 -0.80 0.21 0.32
N SER A 411 -1.46 -0.22 -0.76
CA SER A 411 -2.89 -0.47 -0.68
C SER A 411 -3.16 -1.54 0.39
N ILE A 412 -3.84 -1.16 1.45
CA ILE A 412 -4.39 -2.15 2.38
C ILE A 412 -5.62 -2.73 1.70
N PRO A 413 -5.76 -4.05 1.61
CA PRO A 413 -6.99 -4.65 1.11
C PRO A 413 -8.13 -4.04 1.90
N LYS A 414 -9.04 -3.33 1.22
CA LYS A 414 -10.25 -2.87 1.86
C LYS A 414 -10.97 -4.09 2.39
N HIS A 415 -11.45 -3.96 3.61
CA HIS A 415 -12.24 -4.93 4.33
C HIS A 415 -13.19 -5.67 3.41
N SER A 416 -12.81 -6.87 3.02
CA SER A 416 -13.67 -7.73 2.26
C SER A 416 -13.70 -9.09 2.93
N TRP A 417 -14.80 -9.80 2.75
CA TRP A 417 -14.90 -11.22 3.12
C TRP A 417 -13.71 -12.05 2.58
N ARG A 418 -12.97 -11.55 1.59
CA ARG A 418 -11.77 -12.15 1.00
C ARG A 418 -10.57 -12.09 1.96
N THR A 419 -10.43 -11.02 2.75
CA THR A 419 -9.36 -10.97 3.75
C THR A 419 -9.53 -12.03 4.83
N ASP A 420 -10.75 -12.47 5.09
CA ASP A 420 -11.01 -13.57 6.02
C ASP A 420 -10.48 -14.90 5.51
N GLU A 421 -10.52 -15.15 4.20
CA GLU A 421 -9.96 -16.36 3.62
C GLU A 421 -8.42 -16.39 3.74
N MET A 422 -7.76 -15.28 3.43
CA MET A 422 -6.33 -15.12 3.67
C MET A 422 -5.98 -15.35 5.16
N ARG A 423 -6.73 -14.73 6.08
CA ARG A 423 -6.52 -14.90 7.52
C ARG A 423 -6.71 -16.35 7.97
N ARG A 424 -7.72 -17.04 7.44
CA ARG A 424 -7.93 -18.47 7.70
C ARG A 424 -6.75 -19.31 7.21
N SER A 425 -6.24 -19.07 6.00
CA SER A 425 -5.09 -19.81 5.48
C SER A 425 -3.82 -19.60 6.30
N LEU A 426 -3.67 -18.42 6.91
CA LEU A 426 -2.58 -18.06 7.80
C LEU A 426 -2.82 -18.50 9.25
N ASP A 427 -4.03 -18.96 9.60
CA ASP A 427 -4.32 -19.46 10.93
C ASP A 427 -3.83 -20.91 11.07
N PRO A 428 -2.81 -21.20 11.89
CA PRO A 428 -2.36 -22.55 12.15
C PRO A 428 -3.43 -23.46 12.76
N ASN A 429 -4.53 -22.90 13.28
CA ASN A 429 -5.60 -23.68 13.90
C ASN A 429 -6.75 -24.05 12.98
N GLU A 430 -6.81 -23.51 11.76
CA GLU A 430 -7.95 -23.77 10.87
C GLU A 430 -8.13 -25.25 10.56
N ASN A 431 -7.04 -26.00 10.42
CA ASN A 431 -7.06 -27.45 10.22
C ASN A 431 -7.55 -28.21 11.47
N PHE A 432 -7.96 -27.50 12.54
CA PHE A 432 -8.22 -28.07 13.86
C PHE A 432 -9.71 -28.22 14.22
N ARG A 433 -10.58 -28.33 13.23
CA ARG A 433 -11.97 -28.75 13.44
C ARG A 433 -12.14 -30.13 14.13
N PRO A 434 -11.16 -31.09 14.05
CA PRO A 434 -11.21 -32.34 14.84
C PRO A 434 -11.27 -32.15 16.35
N GLY A 435 -10.77 -31.01 16.89
CA GLY A 435 -10.79 -30.76 18.34
C GLY A 435 -12.18 -30.60 18.92
N LEU A 436 -13.09 -30.01 18.16
CA LEU A 436 -14.52 -29.92 18.56
C LEU A 436 -15.17 -31.28 18.62
N GLY A 437 -14.89 -32.15 17.63
CA GLY A 437 -15.37 -33.52 17.60
C GLY A 437 -14.82 -34.34 18.79
N PHE A 438 -13.52 -34.20 19.09
CA PHE A 438 -12.94 -34.86 20.26
C PHE A 438 -13.54 -34.36 21.58
N ALA A 439 -13.71 -33.06 21.76
CA ALA A 439 -14.36 -32.48 22.95
C ALA A 439 -15.80 -33.01 23.08
N ALA A 440 -16.55 -33.07 21.99
CA ALA A 440 -17.92 -33.64 21.98
C ALA A 440 -17.93 -35.13 22.40
N ILE A 441 -16.98 -35.92 21.91
CA ILE A 441 -16.83 -37.32 22.30
C ILE A 441 -16.50 -37.44 23.79
N VAL A 442 -15.56 -36.66 24.31
CA VAL A 442 -15.19 -36.69 25.74
C VAL A 442 -16.39 -36.30 26.60
N LEU A 443 -17.15 -35.28 26.20
CA LEU A 443 -18.37 -34.83 26.92
C LEU A 443 -19.46 -35.88 26.84
N ALA A 444 -19.63 -36.59 25.73
CA ALA A 444 -20.57 -37.71 25.60
C ALA A 444 -20.18 -38.84 26.52
N ILE A 445 -18.89 -39.24 26.54
CA ILE A 445 -18.38 -40.28 27.47
C ILE A 445 -18.60 -39.85 28.93
N TYR A 446 -18.26 -38.61 29.24
CA TYR A 446 -18.49 -38.01 30.57
C TYR A 446 -19.97 -38.12 30.98
N SER A 447 -20.89 -37.75 30.10
CA SER A 447 -22.32 -37.79 30.37
C SER A 447 -22.81 -39.22 30.64
N VAL A 448 -22.32 -40.21 29.90
CA VAL A 448 -22.65 -41.61 30.10
C VAL A 448 -22.05 -42.16 31.41
N VAL A 449 -20.83 -41.77 31.75
CA VAL A 449 -20.16 -42.22 32.98
C VAL A 449 -20.80 -41.61 34.21
N VAL A 450 -21.00 -40.30 34.23
CA VAL A 450 -21.58 -39.57 35.40
C VAL A 450 -23.06 -39.87 35.56
N GLY A 451 -23.80 -40.03 34.48
CA GLY A 451 -25.23 -40.34 34.52
C GLY A 451 -25.47 -41.83 34.72
N PRO A 452 -25.74 -42.60 33.65
CA PRO A 452 -26.23 -43.99 33.76
C PRO A 452 -25.30 -44.90 34.57
N ILE A 453 -23.98 -44.86 34.35
CA ILE A 453 -23.06 -45.83 34.97
C ILE A 453 -22.95 -45.58 36.47
N THR A 454 -22.80 -44.33 36.90
CA THR A 454 -22.67 -43.99 38.33
C THR A 454 -23.99 -44.22 39.08
N PHE A 455 -25.12 -43.94 38.43
CA PHE A 455 -26.46 -44.26 39.01
C PHE A 455 -26.69 -45.76 39.14
N MET A 456 -26.33 -46.56 38.15
CA MET A 456 -26.44 -48.04 38.23
C MET A 456 -25.56 -48.60 39.34
N ARG A 457 -24.33 -48.07 39.50
CA ARG A 457 -23.45 -48.49 40.60
C ARG A 457 -23.95 -48.07 41.97
N SER A 458 -24.52 -46.88 42.09
CA SER A 458 -25.19 -46.37 43.30
C SER A 458 -26.31 -47.29 43.75
N ARG A 459 -27.21 -47.65 42.81
CA ARG A 459 -28.28 -48.59 43.09
C ARG A 459 -27.78 -49.96 43.53
N LYS A 460 -26.72 -50.49 42.91
CA LYS A 460 -26.15 -51.79 43.29
C LYS A 460 -25.45 -51.78 44.66
N LYS A 461 -24.87 -50.61 45.06
CA LYS A 461 -24.19 -50.44 46.37
C LYS A 461 -25.08 -49.91 47.48
N GLY A 462 -26.31 -49.50 47.18
CA GLY A 462 -27.21 -48.94 48.17
C GLY A 462 -26.83 -47.57 48.72
N ASP A 463 -25.85 -46.90 48.06
CA ASP A 463 -25.36 -45.58 48.48
C ASP A 463 -25.85 -44.48 47.52
N PRO A 464 -26.91 -43.74 47.88
CA PRO A 464 -27.51 -42.72 47.02
C PRO A 464 -26.59 -41.49 46.80
N LEU A 465 -25.58 -41.27 47.62
CA LEU A 465 -24.63 -40.16 47.53
C LEU A 465 -23.43 -40.46 46.65
N LEU A 466 -23.26 -41.67 46.19
CA LEU A 466 -22.14 -42.10 45.39
C LEU A 466 -21.97 -41.27 44.11
N PRO A 467 -23.03 -40.95 43.35
CA PRO A 467 -22.92 -40.09 42.17
C PRO A 467 -22.38 -38.68 42.49
N LEU A 468 -22.86 -38.12 43.58
CA LEU A 468 -22.46 -36.76 43.99
C LEU A 468 -20.98 -36.67 44.43
N ARG A 469 -20.47 -37.71 45.05
CA ARG A 469 -19.05 -37.82 45.46
C ARG A 469 -18.10 -38.00 44.28
N TRP A 470 -18.52 -38.74 43.25
CA TRP A 470 -17.70 -39.01 42.09
C TRP A 470 -17.84 -38.03 40.94
N ALA A 471 -18.92 -37.21 40.90
CA ALA A 471 -19.12 -36.21 39.89
C ALA A 471 -17.96 -35.22 39.76
N PRO A 472 -17.40 -34.62 40.86
CA PRO A 472 -16.25 -33.73 40.75
C PRO A 472 -14.99 -34.39 40.17
N VAL A 473 -14.75 -35.68 40.51
CA VAL A 473 -13.59 -36.42 40.01
C VAL A 473 -13.70 -36.68 38.51
N TRP A 474 -14.88 -37.08 38.04
CA TRP A 474 -15.11 -37.27 36.60
C TRP A 474 -15.10 -35.97 35.83
N SER A 475 -15.61 -34.87 36.43
CA SER A 475 -15.54 -33.54 35.83
C SER A 475 -14.10 -33.07 35.68
N ALA A 476 -13.27 -33.23 36.73
CA ALA A 476 -11.85 -32.92 36.67
C ALA A 476 -11.10 -33.79 35.64
N ALA A 477 -11.42 -35.07 35.55
CA ALA A 477 -10.83 -35.99 34.57
C ALA A 477 -11.21 -35.59 33.12
N ALA A 478 -12.48 -35.30 32.86
CA ALA A 478 -12.97 -34.88 31.54
C ALA A 478 -12.35 -33.53 31.15
N PHE A 479 -12.34 -32.56 32.07
CA PHE A 479 -11.70 -31.28 31.88
C PHE A 479 -10.20 -31.43 31.59
N GLY A 480 -9.49 -32.22 32.40
CA GLY A 480 -8.08 -32.50 32.19
C GLY A 480 -7.81 -33.17 30.83
N ALA A 481 -8.64 -34.12 30.41
CA ALA A 481 -8.52 -34.75 29.10
C ALA A 481 -8.72 -33.76 27.95
N ILE A 482 -9.70 -32.87 28.03
CA ILE A 482 -9.95 -31.83 27.01
C ILE A 482 -8.77 -30.83 26.96
N VAL A 483 -8.28 -30.39 28.13
CA VAL A 483 -7.14 -29.48 28.22
C VAL A 483 -5.87 -30.13 27.67
N ILE A 484 -5.54 -31.36 28.10
CA ILE A 484 -4.35 -32.09 27.64
C ILE A 484 -4.42 -32.34 26.13
N ALA A 485 -5.58 -32.78 25.62
CA ALA A 485 -5.77 -32.96 24.20
C ALA A 485 -5.67 -31.63 23.44
N GLY A 486 -6.27 -30.55 23.94
CA GLY A 486 -6.13 -29.21 23.38
C GLY A 486 -4.68 -28.76 23.29
N LEU A 487 -3.92 -28.93 24.37
CA LEU A 487 -2.49 -28.60 24.42
C LEU A 487 -1.64 -29.52 23.52
N ALA A 488 -1.91 -30.80 23.48
CA ALA A 488 -1.17 -31.77 22.66
C ALA A 488 -1.33 -31.49 21.16
N VAL A 489 -2.51 -31.03 20.77
CA VAL A 489 -2.83 -30.80 19.38
C VAL A 489 -2.50 -29.37 18.93
N LYS A 490 -2.80 -28.38 19.74
CA LYS A 490 -2.46 -26.98 19.41
C LYS A 490 -0.98 -26.67 19.64
N GLY A 491 -0.26 -27.53 20.37
CA GLY A 491 1.14 -27.35 20.72
C GLY A 491 1.33 -26.33 21.86
N TRP A 492 2.44 -26.49 22.56
CA TRP A 492 2.87 -25.61 23.66
C TRP A 492 3.63 -24.39 23.14
N THR A 493 4.14 -24.50 21.89
CA THR A 493 4.96 -23.45 21.26
C THR A 493 4.13 -22.70 20.24
N GLY A 494 4.27 -21.38 20.21
CA GLY A 494 3.66 -20.56 19.19
C GLY A 494 4.15 -20.96 17.78
N ARG A 495 3.34 -20.71 16.79
CA ARG A 495 3.57 -21.05 15.38
C ARG A 495 3.36 -19.86 14.50
N SER A 496 4.00 -19.87 13.34
CA SER A 496 3.84 -18.86 12.32
C SER A 496 3.62 -19.53 10.97
N ARG A 497 2.79 -18.93 10.14
CA ARG A 497 2.62 -19.27 8.72
C ARG A 497 2.91 -18.05 7.88
N ARG A 498 3.48 -18.27 6.71
CA ARG A 498 3.83 -17.22 5.77
C ARG A 498 3.20 -17.47 4.42
N MET A 499 2.82 -16.38 3.76
CA MET A 499 2.36 -16.38 2.39
C MET A 499 2.93 -15.13 1.73
N SER A 500 3.56 -15.29 0.59
CA SER A 500 4.21 -14.19 -0.13
C SER A 500 3.73 -14.15 -1.58
N LEU A 501 3.50 -12.94 -2.08
CA LEU A 501 3.37 -12.65 -3.50
C LEU A 501 4.64 -11.92 -3.93
N VAL A 502 5.35 -12.49 -4.90
CA VAL A 502 6.51 -11.87 -5.54
C VAL A 502 6.10 -11.46 -6.95
N GLU A 503 6.29 -10.20 -7.29
CA GLU A 503 6.02 -9.66 -8.62
C GLU A 503 7.29 -9.11 -9.25
N ILE A 504 7.57 -9.50 -10.49
CA ILE A 504 8.82 -9.18 -11.17
C ILE A 504 8.58 -9.00 -12.67
N GLY A 505 9.36 -8.13 -13.31
CA GLY A 505 9.39 -8.05 -14.77
C GLY A 505 10.20 -9.19 -15.37
N ALA A 506 9.80 -9.68 -16.53
CA ALA A 506 10.52 -10.73 -17.24
C ALA A 506 11.99 -10.33 -17.49
N GLY A 507 12.90 -11.26 -17.26
CA GLY A 507 14.35 -11.05 -17.42
C GLY A 507 15.04 -10.33 -16.24
N PHE A 508 14.30 -9.84 -15.26
CA PHE A 508 14.86 -9.18 -14.07
C PHE A 508 15.03 -10.16 -12.90
N THR A 509 15.97 -9.85 -12.02
CA THR A 509 16.19 -10.56 -10.77
C THR A 509 15.55 -9.85 -9.59
N ARG A 510 15.37 -8.52 -9.68
CA ARG A 510 14.78 -7.68 -8.63
C ARG A 510 13.30 -7.45 -8.88
N GLY A 511 12.49 -7.77 -7.87
CA GLY A 511 11.04 -7.61 -7.89
C GLY A 511 10.48 -7.05 -6.60
N THR A 512 9.16 -6.95 -6.52
CA THR A 512 8.46 -6.55 -5.31
C THR A 512 7.99 -7.77 -4.55
N ILE A 513 7.96 -7.67 -3.23
CA ILE A 513 7.39 -8.70 -2.39
C ILE A 513 6.32 -8.11 -1.48
N ARG A 514 5.21 -8.81 -1.39
CA ARG A 514 4.18 -8.62 -0.39
C ARG A 514 4.05 -9.91 0.40
N ARG A 515 4.39 -9.86 1.68
CA ARG A 515 4.40 -11.04 2.54
C ARG A 515 3.40 -10.86 3.68
N TYR A 516 2.58 -11.86 3.89
CA TYR A 516 1.69 -11.96 5.02
C TYR A 516 2.22 -13.02 5.98
N ARG A 517 2.34 -12.65 7.26
CA ARG A 517 2.82 -13.51 8.33
C ARG A 517 1.71 -13.65 9.38
N GLY A 518 1.20 -14.86 9.57
CA GLY A 518 0.25 -15.20 10.63
C GLY A 518 1.01 -15.70 11.87
N PHE A 519 0.78 -15.08 13.01
CA PHE A 519 1.37 -15.47 14.29
C PHE A 519 0.28 -15.99 15.21
N PHE A 520 0.48 -17.19 15.71
CA PHE A 520 -0.38 -17.81 16.68
C PHE A 520 0.37 -18.13 17.96
N THR A 521 -0.21 -17.76 19.11
CA THR A 521 0.34 -18.05 20.43
C THR A 521 -0.71 -18.68 21.34
N SER A 522 -0.28 -19.60 22.19
CA SER A 522 -1.15 -20.23 23.20
C SER A 522 -1.32 -19.36 24.46
N GLU A 523 -0.50 -18.34 24.61
CA GLU A 523 -0.48 -17.40 25.75
C GLU A 523 -0.42 -15.96 25.26
N THR A 524 -0.76 -15.01 26.12
CA THR A 524 -0.53 -13.59 25.85
C THR A 524 0.97 -13.34 25.76
N ARG A 525 1.45 -12.92 24.61
CA ARG A 525 2.86 -12.70 24.35
C ARG A 525 3.09 -11.37 23.65
N ALA A 526 4.04 -10.58 24.14
CA ALA A 526 4.56 -9.46 23.37
C ALA A 526 5.45 -9.99 22.24
N LEU A 527 5.15 -9.60 21.02
CA LEU A 527 5.91 -9.94 19.83
C LEU A 527 6.69 -8.72 19.35
N LYS A 528 7.90 -8.97 18.87
CA LYS A 528 8.67 -8.02 18.07
C LYS A 528 8.85 -8.63 16.69
N VAL A 529 8.26 -7.99 15.68
CA VAL A 529 8.28 -8.49 14.30
C VAL A 529 9.21 -7.58 13.49
N GLY A 530 10.40 -8.07 13.16
CA GLY A 530 11.33 -7.39 12.28
C GLY A 530 10.94 -7.58 10.81
N ALA A 531 11.21 -6.58 9.97
CA ALA A 531 11.18 -6.73 8.52
C ALA A 531 12.29 -7.70 8.08
N THR A 532 12.05 -8.39 6.98
CA THR A 532 13.06 -9.30 6.40
C THR A 532 14.17 -8.53 5.72
N ASP A 533 13.83 -7.38 5.15
CA ASP A 533 14.75 -6.45 4.49
C ASP A 533 14.65 -5.07 5.16
N ALA A 534 15.79 -4.37 5.29
CA ALA A 534 15.86 -3.04 5.89
C ALA A 534 14.99 -1.99 5.18
N ALA A 535 14.78 -2.15 3.87
CA ALA A 535 13.96 -1.26 3.07
C ALA A 535 12.46 -1.62 3.09
N SER A 536 12.08 -2.77 3.67
CA SER A 536 10.68 -3.19 3.80
C SER A 536 9.95 -2.42 4.87
N VAL A 537 8.62 -2.35 4.75
CA VAL A 537 7.71 -1.77 5.74
C VAL A 537 6.76 -2.82 6.28
N LEU A 538 6.31 -2.63 7.51
CA LEU A 538 5.45 -3.57 8.22
C LEU A 538 4.16 -2.89 8.67
N ASP A 539 3.05 -3.57 8.54
CA ASP A 539 1.78 -3.16 9.11
C ASP A 539 0.98 -4.35 9.66
N VAL A 540 0.07 -4.07 10.58
CA VAL A 540 -0.84 -5.08 11.13
C VAL A 540 -2.10 -5.11 10.29
N VAL A 541 -2.47 -6.29 9.79
CA VAL A 541 -3.71 -6.49 9.05
C VAL A 541 -4.86 -6.66 10.04
N THR A 542 -5.79 -5.72 10.02
CA THR A 542 -7.03 -5.78 10.83
C THR A 542 -8.18 -6.29 9.98
N GLY A 543 -9.05 -7.12 10.54
CA GLY A 543 -10.31 -7.54 9.87
C GLY A 543 -11.47 -6.62 10.26
N ASP A 544 -12.60 -6.80 9.58
CA ASP A 544 -13.82 -6.07 9.89
C ASP A 544 -14.22 -6.22 11.36
N GLY A 545 -14.50 -5.09 12.02
CA GLY A 545 -14.91 -5.07 13.43
C GLY A 545 -13.83 -5.47 14.44
N VAL A 546 -12.60 -5.75 14.00
CA VAL A 546 -11.49 -6.05 14.88
C VAL A 546 -10.68 -4.78 15.14
N LEU A 547 -10.63 -4.37 16.39
CA LEU A 547 -9.82 -3.22 16.79
C LEU A 547 -8.35 -3.47 16.48
N ARG A 548 -7.68 -2.49 15.90
CA ARG A 548 -6.24 -2.55 15.63
C ARG A 548 -5.49 -2.81 16.94
N PRO A 549 -4.61 -3.82 17.01
CA PRO A 549 -3.78 -4.00 18.19
C PRO A 549 -2.85 -2.80 18.36
N ARG A 550 -2.51 -2.46 19.60
CA ARG A 550 -1.48 -1.46 19.85
C ARG A 550 -0.17 -1.96 19.25
N SER A 551 0.45 -1.13 18.45
CA SER A 551 1.73 -1.41 17.82
C SER A 551 2.47 -0.12 17.56
N SER A 552 3.79 -0.16 17.61
CA SER A 552 4.62 0.94 17.16
C SER A 552 5.64 0.45 16.15
N LEU A 553 5.80 1.21 15.08
CA LEU A 553 6.79 0.96 14.05
C LEU A 553 8.10 1.63 14.47
N ALA A 554 9.09 0.84 14.84
CA ALA A 554 10.43 1.32 15.07
C ALA A 554 11.19 1.36 13.75
N VAL A 555 11.73 2.52 13.41
CA VAL A 555 12.50 2.75 12.19
C VAL A 555 13.90 3.14 12.62
N ASP A 556 14.88 2.33 12.31
CA ASP A 556 16.29 2.60 12.59
C ASP A 556 17.17 2.30 11.35
N ARG A 557 18.49 2.35 11.52
CA ARG A 557 19.43 2.05 10.45
C ARG A 557 19.46 0.58 10.06
N ASP A 558 19.09 -0.29 10.99
CA ASP A 558 19.09 -1.75 10.78
C ASP A 558 17.79 -2.23 10.12
N GLY A 559 16.81 -1.32 9.96
CA GLY A 559 15.57 -1.60 9.29
C GLY A 559 14.32 -1.16 10.04
N VAL A 560 13.24 -1.88 9.80
CA VAL A 560 11.92 -1.61 10.36
C VAL A 560 11.47 -2.79 11.22
N ALA A 561 10.95 -2.50 12.40
CA ALA A 561 10.35 -3.50 13.27
C ALA A 561 9.03 -3.01 13.86
N LEU A 562 8.06 -3.89 13.97
CA LEU A 562 6.85 -3.65 14.76
C LEU A 562 7.12 -4.10 16.19
N ASP A 563 7.11 -3.14 17.10
CA ASP A 563 7.25 -3.35 18.54
C ASP A 563 5.89 -3.18 19.27
N GLU A 564 5.84 -3.62 20.52
CA GLU A 564 4.66 -3.48 21.39
C GLU A 564 3.40 -4.20 20.92
N ILE A 565 3.53 -5.15 19.99
CA ILE A 565 2.38 -5.95 19.55
C ILE A 565 2.09 -7.02 20.59
N THR A 566 0.84 -7.06 21.05
CA THR A 566 0.40 -8.13 21.94
C THR A 566 -0.39 -9.16 21.14
N SER A 567 0.15 -10.38 21.02
CA SER A 567 -0.61 -11.53 20.55
C SER A 567 -1.47 -12.04 21.70
N LEU A 568 -2.78 -12.15 21.45
CA LEU A 568 -3.71 -12.71 22.42
C LEU A 568 -3.78 -14.23 22.27
N PRO A 569 -4.04 -14.95 23.37
CA PRO A 569 -4.16 -16.41 23.31
C PRO A 569 -5.24 -16.83 22.33
N TRP A 570 -4.91 -17.82 21.51
CA TRP A 570 -5.86 -18.45 20.57
C TRP A 570 -6.36 -17.55 19.43
N GLN A 571 -5.76 -16.37 19.26
CA GLN A 571 -6.03 -15.47 18.13
C GLN A 571 -4.84 -15.42 17.20
N THR A 572 -5.12 -15.40 15.89
CA THR A 572 -4.09 -15.24 14.88
C THR A 572 -3.91 -13.74 14.60
N LEU A 573 -2.70 -13.26 14.87
CA LEU A 573 -2.26 -11.93 14.47
C LEU A 573 -1.65 -12.03 13.08
N VAL A 574 -2.09 -11.18 12.16
CA VAL A 574 -1.52 -11.11 10.81
C VAL A 574 -0.75 -9.81 10.64
N VAL A 575 0.49 -9.92 10.18
CA VAL A 575 1.35 -8.80 9.81
C VAL A 575 1.65 -8.87 8.33
N ARG A 576 1.49 -7.75 7.64
CA ARG A 576 1.87 -7.54 6.24
C ARG A 576 3.23 -6.88 6.18
N GLU A 577 4.07 -7.37 5.29
CA GLU A 577 5.36 -6.80 4.94
C GLU A 577 5.37 -6.48 3.46
N ASP A 578 5.67 -5.22 3.11
CA ASP A 578 5.84 -4.77 1.74
C ASP A 578 7.29 -4.34 1.52
N GLY A 579 7.94 -4.88 0.50
CA GLY A 579 9.34 -4.62 0.23
C GLY A 579 9.75 -4.99 -1.18
N HIS A 580 11.04 -5.25 -1.34
CA HIS A 580 11.60 -5.83 -2.55
C HIS A 580 12.26 -7.18 -2.25
N VAL A 581 12.53 -7.94 -3.30
CA VAL A 581 13.23 -9.22 -3.22
C VAL A 581 14.15 -9.34 -4.42
N ASP A 582 15.35 -9.86 -4.17
CA ASP A 582 16.29 -10.24 -5.21
C ASP A 582 16.23 -11.78 -5.35
N LEU A 583 15.82 -12.25 -6.54
CA LEU A 583 15.86 -13.67 -6.87
C LEU A 583 17.28 -14.06 -7.25
N PRO A 584 17.71 -15.31 -7.01
CA PRO A 584 19.04 -15.79 -7.40
C PRO A 584 19.30 -15.73 -8.91
N GLY A 585 18.22 -15.68 -9.69
CA GLY A 585 18.27 -15.55 -11.14
C GLY A 585 16.91 -15.09 -11.69
N SER A 586 16.79 -14.97 -12.99
CA SER A 586 15.63 -14.40 -13.67
C SER A 586 14.76 -15.45 -14.35
N ILE A 587 13.56 -15.04 -14.73
CA ILE A 587 12.71 -15.80 -15.66
C ILE A 587 12.64 -14.99 -16.95
N ALA A 588 13.16 -15.57 -18.03
CA ALA A 588 13.03 -14.97 -19.33
C ALA A 588 11.72 -15.38 -19.99
N VAL A 589 11.05 -14.41 -20.62
CA VAL A 589 9.83 -14.61 -21.41
C VAL A 589 10.11 -14.05 -22.79
N LEU A 590 10.30 -14.94 -23.76
CA LEU A 590 10.79 -14.61 -25.09
C LEU A 590 9.63 -14.69 -26.10
N ASP A 591 9.47 -13.65 -26.90
CA ASP A 591 8.59 -13.69 -28.06
C ASP A 591 9.29 -14.47 -29.19
N THR A 592 8.69 -15.58 -29.62
CA THR A 592 9.20 -16.41 -30.71
C THR A 592 8.53 -16.13 -32.06
N GLY A 593 7.68 -15.10 -32.08
CA GLY A 593 6.91 -14.69 -33.28
C GLY A 593 5.57 -15.40 -33.40
N GLY A 594 4.63 -14.76 -34.07
CA GLY A 594 3.23 -15.20 -34.09
C GLY A 594 2.55 -15.07 -32.74
N SER A 595 2.00 -16.12 -32.20
CA SER A 595 1.49 -16.20 -30.83
C SER A 595 2.43 -17.02 -29.92
N GLY A 596 3.67 -17.29 -30.36
CA GLY A 596 4.62 -18.13 -29.65
C GLY A 596 5.33 -17.40 -28.51
N ILE A 597 5.33 -18.01 -27.33
CA ILE A 597 6.09 -17.52 -26.14
C ILE A 597 6.88 -18.69 -25.58
N ASP A 598 8.17 -18.46 -25.39
CA ASP A 598 9.04 -19.37 -24.67
C ASP A 598 9.37 -18.80 -23.29
N VAL A 599 9.25 -19.64 -22.28
CA VAL A 599 9.59 -19.32 -20.88
C VAL A 599 10.82 -20.10 -20.48
N VAL A 600 11.85 -19.38 -19.99
CA VAL A 600 13.11 -19.99 -19.53
C VAL A 600 13.28 -19.68 -18.05
N ASN A 601 13.46 -20.70 -17.25
CA ASN A 601 13.65 -20.58 -15.81
C ASN A 601 15.16 -20.58 -15.45
N HIS A 602 15.66 -19.48 -14.93
CA HIS A 602 17.03 -19.34 -14.40
C HIS A 602 17.05 -19.00 -12.90
N THR A 603 15.97 -19.30 -12.15
CA THR A 603 15.85 -18.88 -10.75
C THR A 603 16.67 -19.71 -9.77
N GLY A 604 17.36 -20.76 -10.22
CA GLY A 604 18.03 -21.71 -9.35
C GLY A 604 17.06 -22.67 -8.63
N LYS A 605 15.75 -22.60 -8.92
CA LYS A 605 14.70 -23.39 -8.28
C LYS A 605 13.72 -23.94 -9.31
N VAL A 606 13.02 -24.99 -8.94
CA VAL A 606 11.93 -25.53 -9.76
C VAL A 606 10.71 -24.63 -9.58
N LEU A 607 10.13 -24.18 -10.69
CA LEU A 607 8.81 -23.56 -10.70
C LEU A 607 7.75 -24.66 -10.73
N LYS A 608 6.75 -24.57 -9.85
CA LYS A 608 5.66 -25.56 -9.73
C LYS A 608 4.34 -24.90 -10.11
N ASP A 609 3.41 -25.70 -10.62
CA ASP A 609 2.07 -25.28 -11.01
C ASP A 609 2.09 -24.00 -11.86
N VAL A 610 2.85 -24.05 -12.94
CA VAL A 610 3.14 -22.88 -13.76
C VAL A 610 1.99 -22.61 -14.72
N VAL A 611 1.50 -21.38 -14.75
CA VAL A 611 0.55 -20.90 -15.75
C VAL A 611 1.20 -19.82 -16.59
N VAL A 612 1.26 -20.03 -17.88
CA VAL A 612 1.77 -19.07 -18.87
C VAL A 612 0.57 -18.49 -19.64
N TYR A 613 0.29 -17.23 -19.41
CA TYR A 613 -0.75 -16.49 -20.12
C TYR A 613 -0.15 -15.77 -21.32
N VAL A 614 -0.75 -16.00 -22.48
CA VAL A 614 -0.40 -15.36 -23.75
C VAL A 614 -1.47 -14.33 -24.09
N PRO A 615 -1.14 -13.03 -24.19
CA PRO A 615 -2.11 -12.00 -24.52
C PRO A 615 -2.83 -12.27 -25.84
N GLY A 616 -4.14 -12.14 -25.82
CA GLY A 616 -4.96 -12.37 -27.02
C GLY A 616 -5.21 -13.83 -27.42
N ASP A 617 -4.55 -14.80 -26.78
CA ASP A 617 -4.67 -16.22 -27.06
C ASP A 617 -5.21 -17.00 -25.85
N ALA A 618 -4.36 -17.66 -25.08
CA ALA A 618 -4.76 -18.58 -24.02
C ALA A 618 -3.81 -18.55 -22.81
N ALA A 619 -4.25 -19.18 -21.73
CA ALA A 619 -3.39 -19.56 -20.62
C ALA A 619 -3.07 -21.05 -20.69
N HIS A 620 -1.81 -21.39 -20.49
CA HIS A 620 -1.27 -22.75 -20.61
C HIS A 620 -0.67 -23.19 -19.27
N TYR A 621 -0.97 -24.43 -18.88
CA TYR A 621 -0.51 -25.03 -17.64
C TYR A 621 0.66 -25.99 -17.87
N PHE A 622 1.62 -25.93 -16.95
CA PHE A 622 2.74 -26.86 -16.80
C PHE A 622 2.85 -27.27 -15.36
N ALA A 623 3.01 -28.57 -15.09
CA ALA A 623 3.16 -29.07 -13.72
C ALA A 623 4.43 -28.56 -13.05
N ALA A 624 5.54 -28.42 -13.80
CA ALA A 624 6.79 -27.86 -13.32
C ALA A 624 7.69 -27.39 -14.47
N ILE A 625 8.53 -26.39 -14.21
CA ILE A 625 9.65 -25.99 -15.07
C ILE A 625 10.93 -26.08 -14.21
N PRO A 626 11.84 -27.01 -14.49
CA PRO A 626 13.09 -27.13 -13.73
C PRO A 626 13.98 -25.91 -13.96
N ASP A 627 14.97 -25.72 -13.08
CA ASP A 627 16.00 -24.70 -13.30
C ASP A 627 16.79 -24.99 -14.59
N GLY A 628 17.07 -23.96 -15.38
CA GLY A 628 17.64 -24.09 -16.73
C GLY A 628 16.66 -24.64 -17.77
N GLY A 629 15.43 -25.00 -17.39
CA GLY A 629 14.41 -25.53 -18.30
C GLY A 629 13.78 -24.44 -19.14
N THR A 630 13.45 -24.82 -20.39
CA THR A 630 12.70 -24.00 -21.35
C THR A 630 11.42 -24.72 -21.74
N VAL A 631 10.31 -23.99 -21.74
CA VAL A 631 9.02 -24.48 -22.23
C VAL A 631 8.42 -23.48 -23.22
N SER A 632 7.83 -24.02 -24.28
CA SER A 632 7.02 -23.20 -25.19
C SER A 632 5.56 -23.20 -24.71
N ALA A 633 4.93 -22.03 -24.63
CA ALA A 633 3.55 -21.90 -24.18
C ALA A 633 2.62 -22.86 -24.94
N ALA A 634 2.79 -22.98 -26.25
CA ALA A 634 1.99 -23.84 -27.10
C ALA A 634 2.06 -25.34 -26.75
N SER A 635 3.10 -25.77 -26.00
CA SER A 635 3.24 -27.18 -25.55
C SER A 635 2.49 -27.48 -24.26
N GLY A 636 1.98 -26.46 -23.56
CA GLY A 636 1.26 -26.60 -22.32
C GLY A 636 -0.20 -27.03 -22.51
N THR A 637 -0.82 -27.43 -21.41
CA THR A 637 -2.26 -27.75 -21.39
C THR A 637 -3.06 -26.44 -21.33
N VAL A 638 -3.95 -26.20 -22.30
CA VAL A 638 -4.79 -25.02 -22.33
C VAL A 638 -5.77 -25.02 -21.17
N LEU A 639 -5.73 -23.99 -20.31
CA LEU A 639 -6.64 -23.81 -19.19
C LEU A 639 -7.87 -23.00 -19.58
N PHE A 640 -7.66 -21.83 -20.17
CA PHE A 640 -8.71 -20.96 -20.65
C PHE A 640 -8.19 -20.12 -21.82
N THR A 641 -9.11 -19.63 -22.64
CA THR A 641 -8.79 -18.71 -23.74
C THR A 641 -9.18 -17.28 -23.38
N SER A 642 -8.59 -16.31 -24.04
CA SER A 642 -8.97 -14.90 -23.89
C SER A 642 -10.46 -14.66 -24.19
N ALA A 643 -11.05 -15.44 -25.10
CA ALA A 643 -12.48 -15.39 -25.39
C ALA A 643 -13.34 -15.88 -24.21
N THR A 644 -12.93 -16.97 -23.55
CA THR A 644 -13.62 -17.51 -22.37
C THR A 644 -13.54 -16.52 -21.20
N ARG A 645 -12.38 -15.91 -21.00
CA ARG A 645 -12.17 -14.86 -19.99
C ARG A 645 -13.14 -13.67 -20.21
N ARG A 646 -13.25 -13.19 -21.43
CA ARG A 646 -14.14 -12.08 -21.78
C ARG A 646 -15.63 -12.43 -21.66
N ALA A 647 -16.01 -13.65 -22.00
CA ALA A 647 -17.40 -14.10 -21.92
C ALA A 647 -17.92 -14.16 -20.46
N GLY A 648 -17.07 -14.49 -19.51
CA GLY A 648 -17.40 -14.42 -18.06
C GLY A 648 -17.62 -13.00 -17.54
N SER A 649 -17.17 -12.00 -18.29
CA SER A 649 -17.19 -10.58 -17.88
C SER A 649 -18.38 -9.77 -18.41
N ALA A 650 -19.28 -10.36 -19.21
CA ALA A 650 -20.35 -9.64 -19.92
C ALA A 650 -21.40 -8.94 -19.02
N GLY A 651 -21.30 -9.04 -17.72
CA GLY A 651 -22.17 -8.33 -16.75
C GLY A 651 -21.43 -7.71 -15.56
N SER A 652 -20.14 -7.93 -15.42
CA SER A 652 -19.38 -7.41 -14.28
C SER A 652 -18.04 -6.84 -14.75
N ARG A 653 -17.76 -5.60 -14.41
CA ARG A 653 -16.46 -4.94 -14.60
C ARG A 653 -15.30 -5.59 -13.80
N ILE A 654 -15.52 -6.75 -13.22
CA ILE A 654 -14.67 -7.34 -12.21
C ILE A 654 -14.33 -8.77 -12.58
N VAL A 655 -13.48 -8.96 -13.58
CA VAL A 655 -12.74 -10.23 -13.68
C VAL A 655 -11.25 -9.92 -13.64
N HIS A 656 -10.84 -9.34 -12.54
CA HIS A 656 -9.44 -9.23 -12.15
C HIS A 656 -9.03 -10.36 -11.20
N THR A 657 -9.79 -11.45 -11.16
CA THR A 657 -9.53 -12.55 -10.25
C THR A 657 -8.53 -13.52 -10.86
N LEU A 658 -7.67 -14.05 -9.99
CA LEU A 658 -6.75 -15.13 -10.31
C LEU A 658 -7.46 -16.48 -10.48
N ASP A 659 -8.79 -16.54 -10.54
CA ASP A 659 -9.55 -17.78 -10.44
C ASP A 659 -9.30 -18.75 -11.63
N VAL A 660 -8.03 -19.15 -11.71
CA VAL A 660 -7.54 -20.15 -12.66
C VAL A 660 -8.22 -21.50 -12.41
N THR A 661 -8.51 -21.80 -11.14
CA THR A 661 -9.08 -23.09 -10.77
C THR A 661 -10.51 -23.24 -11.24
N THR A 662 -11.33 -22.19 -11.15
CA THR A 662 -12.69 -22.20 -11.67
C THR A 662 -12.71 -22.25 -13.20
N LEU A 663 -11.85 -21.46 -13.85
CA LEU A 663 -11.74 -21.45 -15.33
C LEU A 663 -11.19 -22.77 -15.87
N ALA A 664 -10.28 -23.41 -15.16
CA ALA A 664 -9.61 -24.64 -15.55
C ALA A 664 -10.31 -25.92 -15.03
N SER A 665 -11.42 -25.79 -14.31
CA SER A 665 -12.10 -26.90 -13.62
C SER A 665 -12.30 -28.17 -14.45
N PRO A 666 -12.63 -28.14 -15.76
CA PRO A 666 -12.77 -29.34 -16.57
C PRO A 666 -11.45 -29.94 -17.05
N VAL A 667 -10.32 -29.22 -16.91
CA VAL A 667 -9.03 -29.60 -17.49
C VAL A 667 -8.07 -30.15 -16.45
N LEU A 668 -8.05 -29.56 -15.26
CA LEU A 668 -7.19 -30.02 -14.17
C LEU A 668 -7.80 -31.22 -13.43
N ASP A 669 -6.96 -32.16 -13.02
CA ASP A 669 -7.38 -33.17 -12.07
C ASP A 669 -7.72 -32.55 -10.70
N GLU A 670 -8.54 -33.24 -9.92
CA GLU A 670 -9.03 -32.75 -8.63
C GLU A 670 -7.89 -32.41 -7.66
N VAL A 671 -6.85 -33.23 -7.61
CA VAL A 671 -5.70 -33.02 -6.70
C VAL A 671 -4.91 -31.78 -7.06
N THR A 672 -4.64 -31.57 -8.36
CA THR A 672 -3.92 -30.38 -8.85
C THR A 672 -4.75 -29.11 -8.61
N ARG A 673 -6.05 -29.16 -8.89
CA ARG A 673 -6.95 -28.03 -8.64
C ARG A 673 -7.00 -27.67 -7.15
N ASP A 674 -7.19 -28.64 -6.27
CA ASP A 674 -7.21 -28.42 -4.82
C ASP A 674 -5.89 -27.82 -4.31
N ARG A 675 -4.74 -28.28 -4.85
CA ARG A 675 -3.43 -27.73 -4.52
C ARG A 675 -3.27 -26.27 -4.98
N MET A 676 -3.64 -25.96 -6.21
CA MET A 676 -3.59 -24.60 -6.74
C MET A 676 -4.55 -23.69 -5.94
N GLU A 677 -5.76 -24.16 -5.67
CA GLU A 677 -6.73 -23.41 -4.86
C GLU A 677 -6.19 -23.14 -3.45
N ALA A 678 -5.57 -24.11 -2.81
CA ALA A 678 -4.96 -23.93 -1.49
C ALA A 678 -3.77 -22.97 -1.49
N THR A 679 -3.10 -22.76 -2.61
CA THR A 679 -1.94 -21.88 -2.72
C THR A 679 -2.32 -20.49 -3.23
N TRP A 680 -3.13 -20.39 -4.26
CA TRP A 680 -3.36 -19.14 -5.00
C TRP A 680 -4.57 -18.35 -4.51
N ARG A 681 -5.66 -19.02 -4.14
CA ARG A 681 -6.87 -18.34 -3.68
C ARG A 681 -6.67 -17.43 -2.45
N PRO A 682 -5.90 -17.84 -1.42
CA PRO A 682 -5.60 -16.93 -0.33
C PRO A 682 -4.79 -15.69 -0.76
N VAL A 683 -3.90 -15.84 -1.74
CA VAL A 683 -3.13 -14.72 -2.29
C VAL A 683 -4.03 -13.78 -3.10
N GLU A 684 -4.94 -14.33 -3.90
CA GLU A 684 -5.96 -13.57 -4.60
C GLU A 684 -6.82 -12.77 -3.62
N SER A 685 -7.26 -13.39 -2.53
CA SER A 685 -8.05 -12.73 -1.49
C SER A 685 -7.29 -11.60 -0.78
N ALA A 686 -5.95 -11.66 -0.77
CA ALA A 686 -5.09 -10.62 -0.21
C ALA A 686 -4.70 -9.54 -1.22
N ALA A 687 -4.92 -9.78 -2.51
CA ALA A 687 -4.61 -8.84 -3.57
C ALA A 687 -5.66 -7.73 -3.66
N ASP A 688 -5.23 -6.59 -4.20
CA ASP A 688 -6.16 -5.51 -4.52
C ASP A 688 -7.00 -5.89 -5.75
N GLU A 689 -8.32 -5.67 -5.68
CA GLU A 689 -9.24 -5.92 -6.80
C GLU A 689 -8.97 -5.04 -8.02
N SER A 690 -8.17 -3.98 -7.87
CA SER A 690 -7.82 -3.06 -8.95
C SER A 690 -6.78 -3.60 -9.92
N VAL A 691 -6.07 -4.67 -9.57
CA VAL A 691 -4.99 -5.22 -10.39
C VAL A 691 -5.53 -6.22 -11.40
N ASP A 692 -5.19 -6.04 -12.67
CA ASP A 692 -5.44 -7.05 -13.68
C ASP A 692 -4.35 -8.13 -13.64
N TRP A 693 -4.72 -9.32 -13.19
CA TRP A 693 -3.82 -10.47 -13.16
C TRP A 693 -3.39 -10.91 -14.57
N TRP A 694 -4.22 -10.62 -15.56
CA TRP A 694 -4.08 -11.04 -16.95
C TRP A 694 -4.22 -9.84 -17.88
N PRO A 695 -3.24 -8.92 -17.93
CA PRO A 695 -3.30 -7.76 -18.81
C PRO A 695 -3.42 -8.20 -20.28
N ASP A 696 -4.14 -7.41 -21.07
CA ASP A 696 -4.38 -7.72 -22.48
C ASP A 696 -3.14 -7.49 -23.37
N ASP A 697 -2.15 -6.74 -22.86
CA ASP A 697 -0.97 -6.25 -23.61
C ASP A 697 0.36 -6.88 -23.16
N ALA A 698 0.34 -7.70 -22.13
CA ALA A 698 1.57 -8.30 -21.58
C ALA A 698 1.37 -9.77 -21.22
N PRO A 699 2.34 -10.66 -21.53
CA PRO A 699 2.32 -12.04 -21.04
C PRO A 699 2.51 -12.07 -19.53
N VAL A 700 1.96 -13.11 -18.89
CA VAL A 700 2.11 -13.34 -17.48
C VAL A 700 2.50 -14.79 -17.22
N VAL A 701 3.49 -14.99 -16.37
CA VAL A 701 3.85 -16.30 -15.83
C VAL A 701 3.54 -16.30 -14.35
N LEU A 702 2.64 -17.19 -13.92
CA LEU A 702 2.39 -17.47 -12.51
C LEU A 702 3.03 -18.81 -12.15
N ALA A 703 3.67 -18.87 -11.00
CA ALA A 703 4.28 -20.10 -10.52
C ALA A 703 4.33 -20.15 -8.99
N GLU A 704 4.25 -21.34 -8.42
CA GLU A 704 4.60 -21.59 -7.03
C GLU A 704 6.10 -21.82 -6.91
N LEU A 705 6.75 -21.10 -5.98
CA LEU A 705 8.11 -21.35 -5.56
C LEU A 705 8.10 -22.02 -4.19
N ASP A 706 8.97 -23.00 -3.99
CA ASP A 706 9.26 -23.47 -2.64
C ASP A 706 9.76 -22.32 -1.79
N GLY A 707 9.20 -22.16 -0.60
CA GLY A 707 9.53 -21.11 0.34
C GLY A 707 11.04 -21.01 0.48
N ALA A 708 11.56 -19.86 0.10
CA ALA A 708 12.98 -19.66 0.03
C ALA A 708 13.53 -19.44 1.42
N ASP A 709 14.76 -19.75 1.61
CA ASP A 709 15.80 -19.33 2.56
C ASP A 709 15.39 -18.36 3.71
N HIS A 710 14.13 -18.38 4.09
CA HIS A 710 13.64 -17.63 5.24
C HIS A 710 14.11 -18.29 6.53
N PRO A 711 14.46 -17.49 7.54
CA PRO A 711 14.82 -18.07 8.83
C PRO A 711 13.72 -19.03 9.30
N ARG A 712 14.12 -20.19 9.77
CA ARG A 712 13.20 -21.21 10.29
C ARG A 712 12.32 -20.75 11.44
N THR A 713 12.65 -19.60 11.99
CA THR A 713 11.91 -18.94 13.06
C THR A 713 11.45 -17.57 12.61
N ASP A 714 10.27 -17.19 13.04
CA ASP A 714 9.67 -15.87 12.82
C ASP A 714 9.27 -15.32 14.17
N SER A 715 9.88 -14.21 14.60
CA SER A 715 9.67 -13.64 15.94
C SER A 715 9.83 -14.66 17.08
N GLY A 716 10.76 -15.62 16.93
CA GLY A 716 10.97 -16.71 17.86
C GLY A 716 9.90 -17.82 17.81
N LEU A 717 9.01 -17.80 16.83
CA LEU A 717 7.99 -18.82 16.60
C LEU A 717 8.42 -19.75 15.46
N ARG A 718 8.03 -21.03 15.54
CA ARG A 718 8.31 -22.00 14.48
C ARG A 718 7.48 -21.67 13.24
N VAL A 719 8.13 -21.56 12.09
CA VAL A 719 7.43 -21.46 10.81
C VAL A 719 6.91 -22.84 10.40
N GLU A 720 5.60 -22.96 10.25
CA GLU A 720 4.91 -24.20 9.89
C GLU A 720 4.78 -24.36 8.37
N SER A 721 4.51 -23.27 7.67
CA SER A 721 4.44 -23.23 6.21
C SER A 721 4.91 -21.86 5.68
N ASP A 722 5.52 -21.88 4.50
CA ASP A 722 5.92 -20.70 3.74
C ASP A 722 5.55 -20.94 2.28
N LYS A 723 4.55 -20.21 1.79
CA LYS A 723 4.05 -20.30 0.42
C LYS A 723 4.46 -19.06 -0.34
N VAL A 724 5.06 -19.22 -1.51
CA VAL A 724 5.48 -18.12 -2.37
C VAL A 724 4.83 -18.29 -3.74
N LEU A 725 3.99 -17.33 -4.10
CA LEU A 725 3.46 -17.18 -5.44
C LEU A 725 4.31 -16.16 -6.18
N LEU A 726 4.83 -16.53 -7.35
CA LEU A 726 5.59 -15.68 -8.24
C LEU A 726 4.73 -15.27 -9.42
N ARG A 727 4.69 -13.98 -9.72
CA ARG A 727 4.07 -13.38 -10.91
C ARG A 727 5.12 -12.65 -11.72
N VAL A 728 5.37 -13.12 -12.94
CA VAL A 728 6.29 -12.48 -13.88
C VAL A 728 5.48 -11.84 -14.98
N VAL A 729 5.74 -10.57 -15.31
CA VAL A 729 4.96 -9.81 -16.28
C VAL A 729 5.87 -9.26 -17.38
N GLY A 730 5.39 -9.32 -18.61
CA GLY A 730 6.03 -8.72 -19.77
C GLY A 730 6.98 -9.65 -20.50
N TYR A 731 7.64 -9.12 -21.53
CA TYR A 731 8.68 -9.79 -22.30
C TYR A 731 10.07 -9.35 -21.81
N GLY A 732 11.02 -10.28 -21.75
CA GLY A 732 12.42 -9.97 -21.41
C GLY A 732 13.29 -11.20 -21.45
N GLY A 733 14.49 -11.06 -22.06
CA GLY A 733 15.56 -12.03 -21.93
C GLY A 733 16.31 -11.87 -20.62
N ALA A 734 17.09 -12.86 -20.20
CA ALA A 734 17.95 -12.74 -19.02
C ALA A 734 18.89 -11.54 -19.18
N ARG A 735 18.86 -10.61 -18.24
CA ARG A 735 19.73 -9.43 -18.18
C ARG A 735 20.83 -9.62 -17.17
#